data_132f21d42f40ad5cfaeac6f45f977520
#
_entry.id   132f21d42f40ad5cfaeac6f45f977520
#
_cell.length_a   1.000
_cell.length_b   1.000
_cell.length_c   1.000
_cell.angle_alpha   90.00
_cell.angle_beta   90.00
_cell.angle_gamma   90.00
#
_symmetry.space_group_name_H-M   'P 1'
#
loop_
_entity.id
_entity.type
_entity.pdbx_description
1 polymer ?
#
loop_
_entity_poly.entity_id
_entity_poly.type
_entity_poly.pdbx_seq_one_letter_code
_entity_poly.pdbx_strand_id
1 'polypeptide(L)'
;MNLALTFFGLIRVSSSKKSDDSNFMYRIFLLALTFIIGGFSSVKAQQAASLNGYITDSETGETLISANIGFSEINKGTASNTLGYYSLPNIQPGTYTLFCSYVGYKPYRQQITLEPGENLRLDVELVPESVELDEIVVRSSREEEEQKNIGTVQVDAKLIQELPSVFEADVFRSIQLLPGVKAASDFSSGLYIRGGSPDQTLILLDRTTVYNPSHFFGFFSTFNPDAIKDVRLYKGGYPAEYGGRLGSVLTIYNKDGNRNEMDGTATIGLLASRASIEGPYSKGSWMFSARRSTLEPLLAGLRQATDNVPSQFYFYDVNGKVNFDATQNDKLSLAFYAGQDQVTFPFAEDAEFDLNYGNQTLSGNWTHIFSEKFFSNFVLTGSRYFNFPGFDFAGTKFTRSNNIYDFSLKADLEYLPGNNHTIETGIWSGIFTFKLQDTFDEQDTFGSRIQNQYASFYVQDEWRPNDQWIFTPGVRLNYFSDGDYVRIEPRFSMEYRPGSRVRLQAAYGRYNQFLTLVTNEAFSGFDVWLTSAEGVSPAYGDQFVLGAKTIPFEDYGLDIELYYRTMEDLFELDPFLPDVAGLLYEDLFRVGDGSAYGIEVFFEKRAGDFTGFIGYTLGYTWRRFPGYNAEITEQGQTARFYPPKYDRRHDINLVGNYQFNERWKVTASFNFATGQSYTKVLGRYVQLDLPWTFDDRNTFTVGRVNASRLPSYHRMDVSFSRKGKFFDLGDSELQLQLINVYSRRNVWFYSFDFDENPVERNPVYLLPILPSISYTVNF
;
A
#
# COMPACT_ATOMS: atom_id res chain seq x y z
N MET A 1 36.91 -0.19 -15.98
CA MET A 1 36.62 1.03 -16.75
C MET A 1 36.34 0.79 -18.24
N ASN A 2 36.31 -0.46 -18.73
CA ASN A 2 35.99 -0.78 -20.14
C ASN A 2 34.67 -1.53 -20.36
N LEU A 3 33.87 -1.80 -19.33
CA LEU A 3 32.54 -2.43 -19.48
C LEU A 3 31.38 -1.41 -19.49
N ALA A 4 31.59 -0.18 -19.09
CA ALA A 4 30.54 0.86 -19.05
C ALA A 4 30.29 1.52 -20.42
N LEU A 5 31.20 1.40 -21.37
CA LEU A 5 31.11 2.04 -22.68
C LEU A 5 30.41 1.18 -23.76
N THR A 6 30.18 -0.10 -23.49
CA THR A 6 29.56 -1.01 -24.49
C THR A 6 28.02 -1.07 -24.35
N PHE A 7 27.46 -0.62 -23.25
CA PHE A 7 25.99 -0.63 -23.02
C PHE A 7 25.26 0.57 -23.63
N PHE A 8 25.97 1.63 -24.01
CA PHE A 8 25.37 2.84 -24.62
C PHE A 8 25.21 2.78 -26.14
N GLY A 9 25.62 1.68 -26.77
CA GLY A 9 25.67 1.56 -28.24
C GLY A 9 24.40 0.97 -28.90
N LEU A 10 23.39 0.54 -28.18
CA LEU A 10 22.26 -0.25 -28.71
C LEU A 10 20.90 0.44 -28.75
N ILE A 11 20.82 1.73 -28.47
CA ILE A 11 19.56 2.49 -28.63
C ILE A 11 19.73 3.51 -29.78
N ARG A 12 19.67 3.01 -31.02
CA ARG A 12 19.42 3.85 -32.16
C ARG A 12 17.94 3.83 -32.48
N VAL A 13 17.20 4.75 -31.88
CA VAL A 13 15.81 5.05 -32.27
C VAL A 13 15.85 6.08 -33.38
N SER A 14 15.18 5.80 -34.48
CA SER A 14 15.02 6.72 -35.60
C SER A 14 14.26 7.97 -35.13
N SER A 15 14.94 9.10 -35.06
CA SER A 15 14.36 10.40 -34.77
C SER A 15 14.05 11.16 -36.03
N SER A 16 12.79 11.51 -36.23
CA SER A 16 12.43 12.65 -37.04
C SER A 16 12.07 13.83 -36.17
N LYS A 17 12.96 14.84 -36.17
CA LYS A 17 12.77 16.22 -35.69
C LYS A 17 12.47 16.47 -34.19
N LYS A 18 13.52 16.77 -33.43
CA LYS A 18 13.70 17.94 -32.56
C LYS A 18 15.05 17.81 -31.83
N SER A 19 16.03 18.63 -32.14
CA SER A 19 17.45 18.44 -31.77
C SER A 19 17.96 19.36 -30.64
N ASP A 20 17.11 20.07 -29.90
CA ASP A 20 17.60 21.03 -28.86
C ASP A 20 17.39 20.60 -27.40
N ASP A 21 16.42 19.74 -27.10
CA ASP A 21 16.08 19.42 -25.70
C ASP A 21 16.95 18.33 -25.06
N SER A 22 17.61 17.48 -25.85
CA SER A 22 18.52 16.46 -25.33
C SER A 22 19.75 17.06 -24.63
N ASN A 23 20.16 18.26 -25.01
CA ASN A 23 21.30 18.97 -24.42
C ASN A 23 20.97 19.58 -23.03
N PHE A 24 19.71 19.86 -22.74
CA PHE A 24 19.30 20.44 -21.44
C PHE A 24 19.37 19.37 -20.33
N MET A 25 18.86 18.17 -20.59
CA MET A 25 18.94 17.06 -19.63
C MET A 25 20.39 16.62 -19.37
N TYR A 26 21.23 16.58 -20.40
CA TYR A 26 22.65 16.25 -20.26
C TYR A 26 23.39 17.29 -19.40
N ARG A 27 23.03 18.57 -19.51
CA ARG A 27 23.61 19.67 -18.72
C ARG A 27 23.18 19.63 -17.26
N ILE A 28 21.91 19.27 -16.96
CA ILE A 28 21.43 19.09 -15.59
C ILE A 28 22.10 17.88 -14.93
N PHE A 29 22.26 16.78 -15.67
CA PHE A 29 22.96 15.59 -15.19
C PHE A 29 24.45 15.85 -14.90
N LEU A 30 25.13 16.60 -15.76
CA LEU A 30 26.51 17.03 -15.56
C LEU A 30 26.65 18.04 -14.41
N LEU A 31 25.69 18.95 -14.21
CA LEU A 31 25.68 19.88 -13.07
C LEU A 31 25.45 19.17 -11.75
N ALA A 32 24.54 18.19 -11.70
CA ALA A 32 24.32 17.36 -10.52
C ALA A 32 25.56 16.52 -10.18
N LEU A 33 26.23 15.96 -11.19
CA LEU A 33 27.45 15.19 -11.02
C LEU A 33 28.64 16.05 -10.56
N THR A 34 28.74 17.31 -11.02
CA THR A 34 29.80 18.25 -10.61
C THR A 34 29.58 18.79 -9.19
N PHE A 35 28.31 18.89 -8.73
CA PHE A 35 28.01 19.30 -7.34
C PHE A 35 28.38 18.20 -6.33
N ILE A 36 28.32 16.93 -6.73
CA ILE A 36 28.72 15.77 -5.90
C ILE A 36 30.24 15.66 -5.76
N ILE A 37 31.04 16.15 -6.74
CA ILE A 37 32.48 15.98 -6.76
C ILE A 37 33.24 17.17 -6.11
N GLY A 38 32.56 18.33 -5.88
CA GLY A 38 33.22 19.59 -5.55
C GLY A 38 33.48 19.91 -4.06
N GLY A 39 33.09 19.07 -3.11
CA GLY A 39 32.93 19.45 -1.71
C GLY A 39 33.89 18.85 -0.65
N PHE A 40 35.07 18.31 -0.98
CA PHE A 40 35.95 17.70 0.03
C PHE A 40 37.08 18.64 0.49
N SER A 41 36.79 19.45 1.53
CA SER A 41 37.82 20.12 2.30
C SER A 41 38.17 19.29 3.54
N SER A 42 39.38 18.78 3.62
CA SER A 42 39.85 17.95 4.72
C SER A 42 40.12 18.82 5.97
N VAL A 43 39.23 18.78 6.95
CA VAL A 43 39.51 19.26 8.31
C VAL A 43 40.09 18.08 9.11
N LYS A 44 41.27 18.23 9.69
CA LYS A 44 41.82 17.25 10.65
C LYS A 44 41.00 17.29 11.93
N ALA A 45 40.01 16.39 12.04
CA ALA A 45 39.32 16.11 13.29
C ALA A 45 40.04 15.01 14.08
N GLN A 46 39.94 15.05 15.41
CA GLN A 46 40.28 13.95 16.30
C GLN A 46 39.72 12.65 15.73
N GLN A 47 40.51 11.57 15.67
CA GLN A 47 40.10 10.33 15.00
C GLN A 47 38.91 9.72 15.73
N ALA A 48 37.71 10.06 15.29
CA ALA A 48 36.47 9.50 15.80
C ALA A 48 36.32 8.05 15.36
N ALA A 49 35.76 7.21 16.20
CA ALA A 49 35.40 5.84 15.88
C ALA A 49 34.03 5.77 15.16
N SER A 50 33.74 4.64 14.56
CA SER A 50 32.43 4.33 13.98
C SER A 50 31.99 2.90 14.32
N LEU A 51 30.67 2.67 14.40
CA LEU A 51 30.06 1.37 14.60
C LEU A 51 29.05 1.13 13.48
N ASN A 52 29.11 -0.02 12.83
CA ASN A 52 28.16 -0.40 11.79
C ASN A 52 27.94 -1.91 11.75
N GLY A 53 26.87 -2.37 11.10
CA GLY A 53 26.55 -3.78 10.98
C GLY A 53 25.13 -4.04 10.55
N TYR A 54 24.71 -5.28 10.68
CA TYR A 54 23.33 -5.70 10.44
C TYR A 54 22.63 -6.06 11.74
N ILE A 55 21.33 -5.82 11.81
CA ILE A 55 20.48 -6.30 12.89
C ILE A 55 19.61 -7.41 12.32
N THR A 56 19.69 -8.59 12.94
CA THR A 56 19.03 -9.81 12.46
C THR A 56 18.23 -10.50 13.56
N ASP A 57 17.27 -11.29 13.15
CA ASP A 57 16.57 -12.24 14.00
C ASP A 57 17.48 -13.44 14.31
N SER A 58 17.60 -13.82 15.57
CA SER A 58 18.48 -14.92 15.99
C SER A 58 17.96 -16.31 15.57
N GLU A 59 16.64 -16.48 15.40
CA GLU A 59 16.02 -17.76 15.01
C GLU A 59 16.10 -17.97 13.49
N THR A 60 15.76 -16.92 12.72
CA THR A 60 15.70 -17.01 11.25
C THR A 60 16.92 -16.47 10.53
N GLY A 61 17.73 -15.63 11.19
CA GLY A 61 18.83 -14.88 10.57
C GLY A 61 18.37 -13.78 9.60
N GLU A 62 17.06 -13.54 9.48
CA GLU A 62 16.52 -12.46 8.66
C GLU A 62 16.91 -11.09 9.21
N THR A 63 17.13 -10.14 8.31
CA THR A 63 17.45 -8.77 8.70
C THR A 63 16.22 -8.05 9.23
N LEU A 64 16.38 -7.28 10.33
CA LEU A 64 15.30 -6.52 10.94
C LEU A 64 15.31 -5.06 10.43
N ILE A 65 14.18 -4.62 9.89
CA ILE A 65 14.02 -3.29 9.29
C ILE A 65 13.55 -2.30 10.36
N SER A 66 14.24 -1.15 10.50
CA SER A 66 13.94 -0.11 11.51
C SER A 66 14.09 -0.56 12.97
N ALA A 67 14.95 -1.56 13.23
CA ALA A 67 15.36 -1.86 14.59
C ALA A 67 16.25 -0.73 15.12
N ASN A 68 15.99 -0.26 16.33
CA ASN A 68 16.74 0.84 16.94
C ASN A 68 18.02 0.33 17.58
N ILE A 69 19.12 1.08 17.38
CA ILE A 69 20.41 0.77 17.98
C ILE A 69 21.15 2.06 18.39
N GLY A 70 21.79 2.06 19.55
CA GLY A 70 22.46 3.24 20.03
C GLY A 70 23.16 3.09 21.36
N PHE A 71 23.66 4.22 21.86
CA PHE A 71 24.37 4.34 23.13
C PHE A 71 23.62 5.32 24.03
N SER A 72 23.21 4.86 25.21
CA SER A 72 22.45 5.68 26.17
C SER A 72 23.34 6.77 26.80
N GLU A 73 24.60 6.51 27.02
CA GLU A 73 25.52 7.43 27.73
C GLU A 73 25.86 8.69 26.92
N ILE A 74 25.81 8.59 25.60
CA ILE A 74 26.13 9.71 24.70
C ILE A 74 24.93 10.13 23.85
N ASN A 75 23.75 9.57 24.16
CA ASN A 75 22.48 9.82 23.45
C ASN A 75 22.62 9.80 21.93
N LYS A 76 23.28 8.77 21.42
CA LYS A 76 23.57 8.58 20.01
C LYS A 76 22.98 7.27 19.54
N GLY A 77 22.06 7.34 18.57
CA GLY A 77 21.39 6.18 18.04
C GLY A 77 20.95 6.38 16.59
N THR A 78 20.63 5.26 15.95
CA THR A 78 20.05 5.19 14.62
C THR A 78 19.07 4.02 14.57
N ALA A 79 18.35 3.88 13.46
CA ALA A 79 17.60 2.67 13.17
C ALA A 79 18.21 1.97 11.96
N SER A 80 18.06 0.65 11.90
CA SER A 80 18.43 -0.11 10.71
C SER A 80 17.55 0.32 9.52
N ASN A 81 18.15 0.36 8.34
CA ASN A 81 17.43 0.70 7.11
C ASN A 81 16.57 -0.46 6.60
N THR A 82 15.98 -0.32 5.42
CA THR A 82 15.14 -1.35 4.77
C THR A 82 15.85 -2.68 4.47
N LEU A 83 17.15 -2.75 4.71
CA LEU A 83 17.99 -3.93 4.51
C LEU A 83 18.54 -4.45 5.83
N GLY A 84 18.12 -3.88 6.97
CA GLY A 84 18.62 -4.23 8.29
C GLY A 84 20.01 -3.71 8.62
N TYR A 85 20.61 -2.87 7.74
CA TYR A 85 21.91 -2.27 7.99
C TYR A 85 21.81 -1.01 8.84
N TYR A 86 22.75 -0.83 9.77
CA TYR A 86 22.85 0.38 10.58
C TYR A 86 24.26 0.94 10.53
N SER A 87 24.39 2.25 10.73
CA SER A 87 25.69 2.92 10.87
C SER A 87 25.62 4.07 11.87
N LEU A 88 26.55 4.09 12.78
CA LEU A 88 26.79 5.14 13.79
C LEU A 88 28.20 5.71 13.58
N PRO A 89 28.40 6.69 12.70
CA PRO A 89 29.68 7.31 12.46
C PRO A 89 30.02 8.33 13.54
N ASN A 90 31.33 8.75 13.62
CA ASN A 90 31.80 9.85 14.43
C ASN A 90 31.52 9.72 15.95
N ILE A 91 31.74 8.54 16.52
CA ILE A 91 31.66 8.28 17.95
C ILE A 91 32.99 8.68 18.61
N GLN A 92 32.94 9.37 19.76
CA GLN A 92 34.15 9.60 20.53
C GLN A 92 34.69 8.26 21.07
N PRO A 93 36.02 8.04 21.06
CA PRO A 93 36.60 6.84 21.65
C PRO A 93 36.25 6.73 23.13
N GLY A 94 35.92 5.51 23.57
CA GLY A 94 35.49 5.26 24.94
C GLY A 94 34.77 3.93 25.07
N THR A 95 34.36 3.62 26.31
CA THR A 95 33.57 2.42 26.61
C THR A 95 32.11 2.81 26.86
N TYR A 96 31.21 2.21 26.15
CA TYR A 96 29.78 2.52 26.15
C TYR A 96 28.93 1.25 26.20
N THR A 97 27.72 1.38 26.69
CA THR A 97 26.72 0.31 26.61
C THR A 97 25.89 0.48 25.33
N LEU A 98 26.14 -0.41 24.39
CA LEU A 98 25.27 -0.53 23.20
C LEU A 98 23.96 -1.15 23.60
N PHE A 99 22.84 -0.54 23.18
CA PHE A 99 21.52 -1.15 23.27
C PHE A 99 20.96 -1.34 21.85
N CYS A 100 20.18 -2.39 21.66
CA CYS A 100 19.38 -2.58 20.44
C CYS A 100 18.01 -3.11 20.81
N SER A 101 16.97 -2.60 20.12
CA SER A 101 15.58 -2.98 20.39
C SER A 101 14.74 -3.03 19.10
N TYR A 102 13.78 -3.95 19.09
CA TYR A 102 12.80 -4.10 18.05
C TYR A 102 11.50 -4.68 18.62
N VAL A 103 10.33 -4.34 18.03
CA VAL A 103 9.03 -4.83 18.50
C VAL A 103 8.96 -6.34 18.39
N GLY A 104 8.53 -7.03 19.48
CA GLY A 104 8.47 -8.50 19.51
C GLY A 104 9.80 -9.20 19.83
N TYR A 105 10.85 -8.46 20.19
CA TYR A 105 12.17 -9.00 20.51
C TYR A 105 12.67 -8.56 21.88
N LYS A 106 13.48 -9.41 22.50
CA LYS A 106 14.20 -9.08 23.74
C LYS A 106 15.23 -8.00 23.48
N PRO A 107 15.30 -6.94 24.32
CA PRO A 107 16.31 -5.90 24.16
C PRO A 107 17.73 -6.47 24.34
N TYR A 108 18.57 -6.11 23.38
CA TYR A 108 19.98 -6.47 23.41
C TYR A 108 20.79 -5.37 24.13
N ARG A 109 21.75 -5.77 24.98
CA ARG A 109 22.68 -4.85 25.64
C ARG A 109 24.06 -5.47 25.71
N GLN A 110 25.09 -4.71 25.28
CA GLN A 110 26.48 -5.13 25.34
C GLN A 110 27.38 -3.93 25.63
N GLN A 111 28.33 -4.09 26.52
CA GLN A 111 29.39 -3.09 26.72
C GLN A 111 30.43 -3.26 25.62
N ILE A 112 30.75 -2.18 24.88
CA ILE A 112 31.76 -2.15 23.83
C ILE A 112 32.73 -1.01 24.09
N THR A 113 34.00 -1.22 23.71
CA THR A 113 35.05 -0.22 23.77
C THR A 113 35.48 0.12 22.35
N LEU A 114 35.45 1.42 22.02
CA LEU A 114 35.83 1.96 20.72
C LEU A 114 37.17 2.67 20.82
N GLU A 115 38.15 2.22 20.02
CA GLU A 115 39.47 2.81 19.93
C GLU A 115 39.47 4.07 19.02
N PRO A 116 40.43 5.00 19.15
CA PRO A 116 40.54 6.15 18.27
C PRO A 116 40.70 5.75 16.80
N GLY A 117 39.77 6.18 15.94
CA GLY A 117 39.76 5.91 14.50
C GLY A 117 39.32 4.48 14.11
N GLU A 118 38.82 3.71 15.06
CA GLU A 118 38.30 2.37 14.80
C GLU A 118 37.03 2.40 14.03
N ASN A 119 36.89 1.54 13.01
CA ASN A 119 35.65 1.20 12.36
C ASN A 119 35.24 -0.21 12.80
N LEU A 120 34.46 -0.27 13.89
CA LEU A 120 33.99 -1.53 14.44
C LEU A 120 32.75 -2.01 13.64
N ARG A 121 32.87 -3.19 13.05
CA ARG A 121 31.68 -3.89 12.50
C ARG A 121 31.16 -4.87 13.52
N LEU A 122 29.88 -4.71 13.88
CA LEU A 122 29.17 -5.56 14.82
C LEU A 122 27.77 -5.89 14.29
N ASP A 123 27.56 -7.14 13.91
CA ASP A 123 26.25 -7.63 13.58
C ASP A 123 25.52 -8.03 14.89
N VAL A 124 24.27 -7.58 15.06
CA VAL A 124 23.49 -7.76 16.28
C VAL A 124 22.33 -8.71 16.01
N GLU A 125 22.28 -9.81 16.78
CA GLU A 125 21.19 -10.78 16.70
C GLU A 125 20.21 -10.52 17.84
N LEU A 126 18.95 -10.26 17.50
CA LEU A 126 17.88 -10.09 18.48
C LEU A 126 17.09 -11.40 18.63
N VAL A 127 16.82 -11.76 19.87
CA VAL A 127 16.05 -12.96 20.20
C VAL A 127 14.56 -12.62 20.21
N PRO A 128 13.70 -13.33 19.45
CA PRO A 128 12.27 -13.15 19.52
C PRO A 128 11.75 -13.34 20.95
N GLU A 129 10.87 -12.46 21.38
CA GLU A 129 10.22 -12.57 22.68
C GLU A 129 8.95 -13.40 22.52
N SER A 130 9.01 -14.70 22.84
CA SER A 130 7.80 -15.46 23.11
C SER A 130 7.16 -14.84 24.36
N VAL A 131 5.84 -14.58 24.33
CA VAL A 131 5.10 -14.01 25.45
C VAL A 131 5.06 -15.05 26.60
N GLU A 132 6.18 -15.23 27.27
CA GLU A 132 6.26 -15.86 28.57
C GLU A 132 6.25 -14.75 29.64
N LEU A 133 5.25 -14.86 30.53
CA LEU A 133 5.04 -14.02 31.69
C LEU A 133 6.21 -14.13 32.67
N ASP A 134 7.23 -13.33 32.49
CA ASP A 134 8.13 -12.97 33.57
C ASP A 134 8.41 -11.46 33.54
N GLU A 135 8.08 -10.88 34.68
CA GLU A 135 8.15 -9.45 34.98
C GLU A 135 9.60 -8.95 34.92
N ILE A 136 10.08 -8.56 33.74
CA ILE A 136 11.32 -7.81 33.60
C ILE A 136 10.99 -6.44 33.02
N VAL A 137 10.99 -5.48 33.93
CA VAL A 137 10.88 -4.04 33.71
C VAL A 137 11.99 -3.58 32.75
N VAL A 138 11.69 -3.41 31.48
CA VAL A 138 12.52 -2.66 30.54
C VAL A 138 11.84 -1.33 30.25
N ARG A 139 12.13 -0.36 31.12
CA ARG A 139 11.44 0.95 31.16
C ARG A 139 11.93 2.00 30.14
N SER A 140 13.08 1.82 29.46
CA SER A 140 13.66 2.90 28.66
C SER A 140 13.76 2.62 27.14
N SER A 141 13.73 1.38 26.69
CA SER A 141 14.00 1.05 25.29
C SER A 141 12.77 1.02 24.38
N ARG A 142 11.55 0.85 24.93
CA ARG A 142 10.30 0.89 24.15
C ARG A 142 9.86 2.30 23.75
N GLU A 143 10.37 3.33 24.42
CA GLU A 143 10.00 4.73 24.16
C GLU A 143 10.65 5.29 22.87
N GLU A 144 11.72 4.67 22.37
CA GLU A 144 12.45 5.12 21.18
C GLU A 144 12.03 4.44 19.87
N GLU A 145 11.21 3.36 19.95
CA GLU A 145 10.82 2.52 18.83
C GLU A 145 9.81 3.14 17.86
N GLU A 146 9.18 4.27 18.19
CA GLU A 146 8.12 4.79 17.35
C GLU A 146 8.61 5.64 16.19
N GLN A 147 8.20 5.17 15.05
CA GLN A 147 8.18 5.69 13.69
C GLN A 147 8.68 7.14 13.51
N LYS A 148 9.76 7.29 12.75
CA LYS A 148 10.40 8.56 12.43
C LYS A 148 9.50 9.55 11.68
N ASN A 149 8.49 9.10 10.96
CA ASN A 149 7.66 9.94 10.09
C ASN A 149 6.22 10.03 10.60
N ILE A 150 5.67 11.26 10.58
CA ILE A 150 4.26 11.51 10.86
C ILE A 150 3.36 10.77 9.85
N GLY A 151 2.22 10.24 10.32
CA GLY A 151 1.28 9.52 9.45
C GLY A 151 1.74 8.14 9.00
N THR A 152 2.86 7.62 9.54
CA THR A 152 3.35 6.27 9.25
C THR A 152 2.79 5.27 10.25
N VAL A 153 2.34 4.13 9.76
CA VAL A 153 1.93 2.98 10.58
C VAL A 153 2.65 1.75 10.06
N GLN A 154 3.34 1.05 10.94
CA GLN A 154 3.88 -0.27 10.67
C GLN A 154 2.87 -1.32 11.15
N VAL A 155 2.57 -2.29 10.30
CA VAL A 155 1.64 -3.38 10.62
C VAL A 155 2.46 -4.65 10.74
N ASP A 156 2.47 -5.23 11.92
CA ASP A 156 3.16 -6.49 12.19
C ASP A 156 2.48 -7.63 11.42
N ALA A 157 3.27 -8.49 10.77
CA ALA A 157 2.79 -9.67 10.06
C ALA A 157 2.00 -10.62 11.00
N LYS A 158 2.40 -10.73 12.26
CA LYS A 158 1.69 -11.51 13.28
C LYS A 158 0.31 -10.93 13.57
N LEU A 159 0.18 -9.61 13.68
CA LEU A 159 -1.13 -8.95 13.87
C LEU A 159 -2.06 -9.24 12.70
N ILE A 160 -1.54 -9.24 11.46
CA ILE A 160 -2.34 -9.58 10.26
C ILE A 160 -2.92 -10.99 10.36
N GLN A 161 -2.14 -11.95 10.83
CA GLN A 161 -2.58 -13.35 10.98
C GLN A 161 -3.58 -13.56 12.13
N GLU A 162 -3.52 -12.75 13.18
CA GLU A 162 -4.36 -12.87 14.38
C GLU A 162 -5.73 -12.21 14.27
N LEU A 163 -5.86 -11.19 13.41
CA LEU A 163 -7.11 -10.44 13.27
C LEU A 163 -8.21 -11.29 12.62
N PRO A 164 -9.46 -11.21 13.12
CA PRO A 164 -10.58 -11.83 12.44
C PRO A 164 -10.76 -11.17 11.06
N SER A 165 -10.69 -11.98 10.05
CA SER A 165 -10.83 -11.57 8.66
C SER A 165 -11.86 -12.42 7.95
N VAL A 166 -12.47 -11.88 6.90
CA VAL A 166 -13.45 -12.62 6.11
C VAL A 166 -12.74 -13.78 5.41
N PHE A 167 -12.93 -14.99 5.92
CA PHE A 167 -12.39 -16.28 5.48
C PHE A 167 -10.90 -16.55 5.75
N GLU A 168 -10.00 -15.59 5.59
CA GLU A 168 -8.56 -15.76 5.81
C GLU A 168 -7.89 -14.45 6.25
N ALA A 169 -6.70 -14.56 6.83
CA ALA A 169 -5.88 -13.39 7.17
C ALA A 169 -5.57 -12.56 5.91
N ASP A 170 -5.76 -11.25 5.99
CA ASP A 170 -5.62 -10.35 4.84
C ASP A 170 -4.96 -9.02 5.24
N VAL A 171 -3.94 -8.61 4.47
CA VAL A 171 -3.16 -7.40 4.72
C VAL A 171 -4.03 -6.15 4.65
N PHE A 172 -4.84 -6.01 3.61
CA PHE A 172 -5.65 -4.80 3.41
C PHE A 172 -6.79 -4.72 4.41
N ARG A 173 -7.40 -5.84 4.77
CA ARG A 173 -8.43 -5.88 5.82
C ARG A 173 -7.86 -5.46 7.17
N SER A 174 -6.65 -5.87 7.49
CA SER A 174 -5.97 -5.45 8.72
C SER A 174 -5.66 -3.94 8.70
N ILE A 175 -5.20 -3.41 7.58
CA ILE A 175 -4.94 -1.98 7.39
C ILE A 175 -6.23 -1.16 7.46
N GLN A 176 -7.36 -1.68 6.98
CA GLN A 176 -8.67 -1.00 7.03
C GLN A 176 -9.20 -0.79 8.47
N LEU A 177 -8.65 -1.48 9.48
CA LEU A 177 -8.99 -1.24 10.88
C LEU A 177 -8.24 -0.04 11.50
N LEU A 178 -7.24 0.51 10.80
CA LEU A 178 -6.47 1.65 11.27
C LEU A 178 -7.22 2.98 11.05
N PRO A 179 -7.07 3.98 11.94
CA PRO A 179 -7.68 5.28 11.74
C PRO A 179 -7.17 5.96 10.47
N GLY A 180 -8.07 6.64 9.76
CA GLY A 180 -7.79 7.31 8.49
C GLY A 180 -7.88 6.40 7.27
N VAL A 181 -8.06 5.08 7.44
CA VAL A 181 -8.22 4.10 6.37
C VAL A 181 -9.66 3.59 6.36
N LYS A 182 -10.33 3.64 5.24
CA LYS A 182 -11.73 3.23 5.10
C LYS A 182 -11.89 2.17 4.02
N ALA A 183 -12.86 1.27 4.21
CA ALA A 183 -13.34 0.36 3.17
C ALA A 183 -14.60 0.93 2.50
N ALA A 184 -14.76 0.73 1.20
CA ALA A 184 -16.01 1.07 0.52
C ALA A 184 -17.14 0.11 0.92
N SER A 185 -16.85 -1.19 1.04
CA SER A 185 -17.83 -2.22 1.42
C SER A 185 -17.12 -3.48 1.95
N ASP A 186 -17.88 -4.48 2.40
CA ASP A 186 -17.35 -5.82 2.71
C ASP A 186 -16.76 -6.51 1.47
N PHE A 187 -17.16 -6.09 0.27
CA PHE A 187 -16.71 -6.61 -1.02
C PHE A 187 -15.59 -5.76 -1.64
N SER A 188 -14.94 -4.86 -0.87
CA SER A 188 -13.86 -4.02 -1.37
C SER A 188 -12.67 -4.02 -0.42
N SER A 189 -11.54 -4.54 -0.86
CA SER A 189 -10.24 -4.39 -0.20
C SER A 189 -9.56 -3.06 -0.53
N GLY A 190 -10.17 -2.21 -1.36
CA GLY A 190 -9.62 -0.89 -1.71
C GLY A 190 -9.32 -0.04 -0.47
N LEU A 191 -8.16 0.61 -0.48
CA LEU A 191 -7.71 1.47 0.61
C LEU A 191 -8.10 2.91 0.33
N TYR A 192 -9.11 3.41 1.01
CA TYR A 192 -9.54 4.82 0.95
C TYR A 192 -8.90 5.59 2.11
N ILE A 193 -7.76 6.21 1.86
CA ILE A 193 -6.92 6.80 2.89
C ILE A 193 -7.08 8.31 2.91
N ARG A 194 -7.52 8.88 4.04
CA ARG A 194 -7.71 10.33 4.24
C ARG A 194 -8.49 10.99 3.09
N GLY A 195 -9.57 10.33 2.64
CA GLY A 195 -10.41 10.81 1.54
C GLY A 195 -9.81 10.65 0.15
N GLY A 196 -8.69 9.93 0.01
CA GLY A 196 -8.18 9.48 -1.27
C GLY A 196 -8.87 8.21 -1.75
N SER A 197 -8.94 8.03 -3.06
CA SER A 197 -9.34 6.78 -3.72
C SER A 197 -8.18 5.77 -3.78
N PRO A 198 -8.43 4.48 -4.02
CA PRO A 198 -7.38 3.46 -4.02
C PRO A 198 -6.23 3.72 -4.99
N ASP A 199 -6.50 4.33 -6.15
CA ASP A 199 -5.49 4.74 -7.15
C ASP A 199 -4.55 5.83 -6.66
N GLN A 200 -4.92 6.57 -5.62
CA GLN A 200 -4.09 7.58 -4.98
C GLN A 200 -3.08 7.00 -3.97
N THR A 201 -3.04 5.69 -3.82
CA THR A 201 -2.06 4.97 -2.99
C THR A 201 -1.02 4.31 -3.88
N LEU A 202 0.26 4.61 -3.64
CA LEU A 202 1.36 3.87 -4.25
C LEU A 202 1.57 2.56 -3.47
N ILE A 203 1.43 1.43 -4.14
CA ILE A 203 1.62 0.11 -3.52
C ILE A 203 2.87 -0.54 -4.11
N LEU A 204 3.81 -0.87 -3.24
CA LEU A 204 5.10 -1.45 -3.60
C LEU A 204 5.28 -2.81 -2.93
N LEU A 205 5.53 -3.85 -3.71
CA LEU A 205 5.97 -5.17 -3.23
C LEU A 205 7.45 -5.34 -3.57
N ASP A 206 8.31 -5.54 -2.57
CA ASP A 206 9.76 -5.57 -2.75
C ASP A 206 10.25 -4.45 -3.67
N ARG A 207 9.76 -3.21 -3.42
CA ARG A 207 10.05 -1.97 -4.17
C ARG A 207 9.49 -1.90 -5.60
N THR A 208 8.75 -2.90 -6.08
CA THR A 208 8.10 -2.93 -7.39
C THR A 208 6.65 -2.46 -7.27
N THR A 209 6.20 -1.60 -8.19
CA THR A 209 4.81 -1.12 -8.22
C THR A 209 3.85 -2.27 -8.55
N VAL A 210 2.79 -2.43 -7.73
CA VAL A 210 1.69 -3.36 -7.98
C VAL A 210 0.43 -2.56 -8.29
N TYR A 211 -0.21 -2.88 -9.39
CA TYR A 211 -1.43 -2.22 -9.86
C TYR A 211 -2.65 -3.06 -9.50
N ASN A 212 -3.66 -2.45 -8.82
CA ASN A 212 -4.90 -3.12 -8.39
C ASN A 212 -4.66 -4.49 -7.70
N PRO A 213 -3.98 -4.51 -6.54
CA PRO A 213 -3.55 -5.74 -5.87
C PRO A 213 -4.69 -6.38 -5.08
N SER A 214 -5.70 -6.88 -5.78
CA SER A 214 -6.87 -7.51 -5.16
C SER A 214 -7.28 -8.77 -5.90
N HIS A 215 -7.80 -9.75 -5.15
CA HIS A 215 -8.47 -10.93 -5.64
C HIS A 215 -9.98 -10.84 -5.47
N PHE A 216 -10.71 -11.62 -6.25
CA PHE A 216 -12.14 -11.77 -6.14
C PHE A 216 -12.89 -10.43 -6.15
N PHE A 217 -12.77 -9.66 -7.24
CA PHE A 217 -13.43 -8.37 -7.40
C PHE A 217 -13.12 -7.34 -6.30
N GLY A 218 -11.95 -7.45 -5.67
CA GLY A 218 -11.58 -6.59 -4.56
C GLY A 218 -11.93 -7.12 -3.17
N PHE A 219 -12.29 -8.38 -3.06
CA PHE A 219 -12.66 -8.97 -1.77
C PHE A 219 -11.45 -9.21 -0.86
N PHE A 220 -10.29 -9.58 -1.42
CA PHE A 220 -9.03 -9.85 -0.71
C PHE A 220 -7.88 -9.11 -1.35
N SER A 221 -6.81 -8.90 -0.58
CA SER A 221 -5.52 -8.50 -1.15
C SER A 221 -4.82 -9.68 -1.83
N THR A 222 -3.98 -9.36 -2.81
CA THR A 222 -3.14 -10.36 -3.48
C THR A 222 -1.93 -10.78 -2.64
N PHE A 223 -1.73 -10.20 -1.47
CA PHE A 223 -0.57 -10.43 -0.62
C PHE A 223 -0.80 -11.61 0.32
N ASN A 224 -0.01 -12.68 0.12
CA ASN A 224 -0.04 -13.85 0.99
C ASN A 224 0.62 -13.52 2.34
N PRO A 225 -0.12 -13.53 3.48
CA PRO A 225 0.42 -13.14 4.78
C PRO A 225 1.58 -14.02 5.26
N ASP A 226 1.70 -15.28 4.80
CA ASP A 226 2.79 -16.16 5.19
C ASP A 226 4.12 -15.81 4.50
N ALA A 227 4.05 -15.08 3.37
CA ALA A 227 5.22 -14.59 2.64
C ALA A 227 5.73 -13.23 3.12
N ILE A 228 4.95 -12.51 3.96
CA ILE A 228 5.23 -11.12 4.30
C ILE A 228 6.08 -11.02 5.55
N LYS A 229 7.08 -10.12 5.49
CA LYS A 229 7.97 -9.73 6.58
C LYS A 229 7.58 -8.40 7.20
N ASP A 230 7.34 -7.37 6.39
CA ASP A 230 7.09 -6.00 6.85
C ASP A 230 6.06 -5.30 5.99
N VAL A 231 5.16 -4.55 6.61
CA VAL A 231 4.14 -3.73 5.95
C VAL A 231 4.16 -2.34 6.57
N ARG A 232 4.35 -1.31 5.74
CA ARG A 232 4.33 0.09 6.18
C ARG A 232 3.38 0.91 5.35
N LEU A 233 2.49 1.59 6.04
CA LEU A 233 1.56 2.54 5.47
C LEU A 233 1.97 3.97 5.85
N TYR A 234 2.23 4.80 4.85
CA TYR A 234 2.38 6.24 4.96
C TYR A 234 1.06 6.89 4.55
N LYS A 235 0.28 7.36 5.51
CA LYS A 235 -1.03 8.00 5.26
C LYS A 235 -0.92 9.43 4.73
N GLY A 236 0.27 10.01 4.77
CA GLY A 236 0.64 11.36 4.30
C GLY A 236 1.98 11.77 4.87
N GLY A 237 2.57 12.85 4.36
CA GLY A 237 3.90 13.29 4.82
C GLY A 237 5.03 12.31 4.49
N TYR A 238 4.88 11.48 3.46
CA TYR A 238 5.86 10.44 3.13
C TYR A 238 7.14 11.01 2.51
N PRO A 239 8.29 10.29 2.67
CA PRO A 239 9.61 10.73 2.21
C PRO A 239 9.70 11.05 0.73
N ALA A 240 10.74 11.84 0.35
CA ALA A 240 10.93 12.29 -1.03
C ALA A 240 11.31 11.16 -2.00
N GLU A 241 11.73 9.99 -1.52
CA GLU A 241 11.98 8.79 -2.33
C GLU A 241 10.71 8.27 -3.04
N TYR A 242 9.53 8.49 -2.46
CA TYR A 242 8.25 8.07 -3.02
C TYR A 242 7.57 9.20 -3.79
N GLY A 243 6.85 8.87 -4.86
CA GLY A 243 6.11 9.84 -5.67
C GLY A 243 5.16 9.18 -6.66
N GLY A 244 4.48 10.00 -7.49
CA GLY A 244 3.59 9.54 -8.54
C GLY A 244 2.18 9.15 -8.08
N ARG A 245 1.84 9.41 -6.79
CA ARG A 245 0.48 9.27 -6.23
C ARG A 245 0.16 10.42 -5.30
N LEU A 246 -1.13 10.80 -5.23
CA LEU A 246 -1.57 11.95 -4.43
C LEU A 246 -1.74 11.65 -2.94
N GLY A 247 -2.06 10.42 -2.58
CA GLY A 247 -2.62 10.10 -1.26
C GLY A 247 -1.61 9.58 -0.27
N SER A 248 -1.12 8.41 -0.51
CA SER A 248 -0.41 7.58 0.45
C SER A 248 0.57 6.63 -0.24
N VAL A 249 1.38 5.97 0.58
CA VAL A 249 2.29 4.92 0.11
C VAL A 249 2.15 3.70 1.02
N LEU A 250 2.06 2.53 0.43
CA LEU A 250 2.08 1.25 1.12
C LEU A 250 3.28 0.44 0.61
N THR A 251 4.22 0.16 1.47
CA THR A 251 5.36 -0.71 1.16
C THR A 251 5.18 -2.05 1.84
N ILE A 252 5.39 -3.11 1.08
CA ILE A 252 5.29 -4.50 1.52
C ILE A 252 6.58 -5.20 1.13
N TYR A 253 7.21 -5.86 2.09
CA TYR A 253 8.41 -6.65 1.88
C TYR A 253 8.13 -8.11 2.16
N ASN A 254 8.51 -8.98 1.23
CA ASN A 254 8.50 -10.40 1.45
C ASN A 254 9.63 -10.83 2.38
N LYS A 255 9.43 -11.97 3.08
CA LYS A 255 10.47 -12.63 3.87
C LYS A 255 11.73 -12.86 3.04
N ASP A 256 12.87 -12.79 3.69
CA ASP A 256 14.16 -13.09 3.07
C ASP A 256 14.45 -14.61 3.03
N GLY A 257 13.70 -15.36 3.84
CA GLY A 257 13.90 -16.80 4.07
C GLY A 257 14.83 -17.11 5.23
N ASN A 258 14.53 -18.17 5.94
CA ASN A 258 15.30 -18.62 7.10
C ASN A 258 16.74 -18.97 6.68
N ARG A 259 17.74 -18.38 7.37
CA ARG A 259 19.18 -18.56 7.11
C ARG A 259 19.81 -19.67 7.93
N ASN A 260 19.08 -20.17 8.94
CA ASN A 260 19.60 -21.11 9.93
C ASN A 260 19.11 -22.53 9.65
N GLU A 261 17.83 -22.70 9.33
CA GLU A 261 17.22 -24.00 9.11
C GLU A 261 16.11 -23.96 8.05
N MET A 262 15.65 -25.13 7.63
CA MET A 262 14.46 -25.25 6.78
C MET A 262 13.23 -25.07 7.63
N ASP A 263 12.34 -24.22 7.20
CA ASP A 263 11.10 -23.89 7.87
C ASP A 263 9.94 -23.87 6.88
N GLY A 264 8.75 -24.18 7.33
CA GLY A 264 7.59 -24.21 6.46
C GLY A 264 6.29 -24.03 7.23
N THR A 265 5.33 -23.42 6.53
CA THR A 265 3.96 -23.22 7.01
C THR A 265 2.97 -23.71 5.96
N ALA A 266 1.98 -24.49 6.39
CA ALA A 266 0.87 -24.90 5.53
C ALA A 266 -0.47 -24.59 6.22
N THR A 267 -1.36 -23.92 5.51
CA THR A 267 -2.70 -23.56 6.01
C THR A 267 -3.76 -24.09 5.06
N ILE A 268 -4.76 -24.78 5.60
CA ILE A 268 -5.97 -25.17 4.90
C ILE A 268 -7.12 -24.32 5.46
N GLY A 269 -7.73 -23.54 4.60
CA GLY A 269 -8.88 -22.69 4.92
C GLY A 269 -10.10 -23.01 4.06
N LEU A 270 -11.24 -22.46 4.45
CA LEU A 270 -12.50 -22.64 3.71
C LEU A 270 -12.44 -22.01 2.32
N LEU A 271 -11.84 -20.83 2.19
CA LEU A 271 -11.76 -20.07 0.94
C LEU A 271 -10.52 -20.39 0.13
N ALA A 272 -9.37 -20.42 0.80
CA ALA A 272 -8.08 -20.65 0.16
C ALA A 272 -7.18 -21.53 1.05
N SER A 273 -6.29 -22.23 0.40
CA SER A 273 -5.19 -22.94 1.03
C SER A 273 -3.87 -22.32 0.58
N ARG A 274 -2.90 -22.28 1.48
CA ARG A 274 -1.60 -21.66 1.25
C ARG A 274 -0.50 -22.51 1.86
N ALA A 275 0.68 -22.41 1.27
CA ALA A 275 1.88 -23.07 1.78
C ALA A 275 3.08 -22.16 1.54
N SER A 276 3.99 -22.11 2.48
CA SER A 276 5.26 -21.41 2.42
C SER A 276 6.37 -22.33 2.89
N ILE A 277 7.50 -22.27 2.23
CA ILE A 277 8.70 -22.99 2.60
C ILE A 277 9.90 -22.06 2.38
N GLU A 278 10.82 -22.11 3.32
CA GLU A 278 12.00 -21.26 3.33
C GLU A 278 13.21 -22.00 3.89
N GLY A 279 14.41 -21.53 3.58
CA GLY A 279 15.59 -22.18 4.12
C GLY A 279 16.90 -21.60 3.62
N PRO A 280 18.01 -22.05 4.24
CA PRO A 280 19.34 -21.60 3.94
C PRO A 280 19.94 -22.28 2.69
N TYR A 281 20.95 -21.61 2.13
CA TYR A 281 21.98 -22.20 1.31
C TYR A 281 23.33 -21.52 1.60
N SER A 282 24.41 -22.00 1.03
CA SER A 282 25.79 -21.67 1.47
C SER A 282 26.11 -20.18 1.61
N LYS A 283 25.43 -19.27 0.88
CA LYS A 283 25.67 -17.81 0.90
C LYS A 283 24.39 -17.00 0.95
N GLY A 284 23.35 -17.51 1.54
CA GLY A 284 22.09 -16.78 1.63
C GLY A 284 20.90 -17.63 2.03
N SER A 285 19.73 -17.18 1.68
CA SER A 285 18.45 -17.81 1.97
C SER A 285 17.49 -17.69 0.80
N TRP A 286 16.47 -18.51 0.82
CA TRP A 286 15.39 -18.45 -0.15
C TRP A 286 14.04 -18.68 0.53
N MET A 287 13.01 -18.14 -0.07
CA MET A 287 11.62 -18.34 0.32
C MET A 287 10.79 -18.60 -0.93
N PHE A 288 9.83 -19.52 -0.80
CA PHE A 288 8.79 -19.78 -1.79
C PHE A 288 7.45 -19.92 -1.10
N SER A 289 6.42 -19.25 -1.60
CA SER A 289 5.06 -19.33 -1.07
C SER A 289 4.04 -19.37 -2.20
N ALA A 290 3.00 -20.19 -2.01
CA ALA A 290 1.89 -20.30 -2.94
C ALA A 290 0.55 -20.29 -2.19
N ARG A 291 -0.46 -19.69 -2.80
CA ARG A 291 -1.84 -19.69 -2.33
C ARG A 291 -2.77 -19.98 -3.48
N ARG A 292 -3.86 -20.69 -3.22
CA ARG A 292 -4.93 -20.96 -4.19
C ARG A 292 -6.28 -21.01 -3.50
N SER A 293 -7.31 -20.51 -4.18
CA SER A 293 -8.70 -20.67 -3.73
C SER A 293 -9.10 -22.16 -3.68
N THR A 294 -9.86 -22.52 -2.65
CA THR A 294 -10.37 -23.89 -2.40
C THR A 294 -11.91 -23.93 -2.39
N LEU A 295 -12.58 -22.92 -2.94
CA LEU A 295 -14.04 -22.82 -2.99
C LEU A 295 -14.70 -23.79 -3.99
N GLU A 296 -14.00 -24.34 -4.94
CA GLU A 296 -14.57 -25.13 -6.03
C GLU A 296 -15.44 -26.29 -5.58
N PRO A 297 -15.08 -27.09 -4.53
CA PRO A 297 -15.99 -28.13 -4.04
C PRO A 297 -17.31 -27.61 -3.50
N LEU A 298 -17.30 -26.41 -2.87
CA LEU A 298 -18.52 -25.75 -2.37
C LEU A 298 -19.36 -25.24 -3.53
N LEU A 299 -18.75 -24.58 -4.52
CA LEU A 299 -19.44 -24.09 -5.71
C LEU A 299 -20.02 -25.20 -6.54
N ALA A 300 -19.34 -26.35 -6.68
CA ALA A 300 -19.84 -27.54 -7.37
C ALA A 300 -21.10 -28.10 -6.67
N GLY A 301 -21.14 -28.06 -5.34
CA GLY A 301 -22.34 -28.42 -4.59
C GLY A 301 -23.49 -27.42 -4.80
N LEU A 302 -23.21 -26.14 -4.83
CA LEU A 302 -24.21 -25.08 -5.04
C LEU A 302 -24.78 -25.10 -6.46
N ARG A 303 -24.00 -25.42 -7.49
CA ARG A 303 -24.46 -25.57 -8.90
C ARG A 303 -25.50 -26.69 -9.07
N GLN A 304 -25.57 -27.66 -8.15
CA GLN A 304 -26.64 -28.66 -8.15
C GLN A 304 -27.99 -28.12 -7.64
N ALA A 305 -27.95 -27.01 -6.90
CA ALA A 305 -29.12 -26.40 -6.27
C ALA A 305 -29.63 -25.15 -7.00
N THR A 306 -28.76 -24.45 -7.76
CA THR A 306 -29.11 -23.21 -8.47
C THR A 306 -28.16 -22.97 -9.64
N ASP A 307 -28.68 -22.39 -10.73
CA ASP A 307 -27.95 -22.06 -11.94
C ASP A 307 -27.15 -20.74 -11.81
N ASN A 308 -27.45 -19.90 -10.80
CA ASN A 308 -26.82 -18.60 -10.59
C ASN A 308 -25.51 -18.70 -9.77
N VAL A 309 -24.63 -19.62 -10.12
CA VAL A 309 -23.34 -19.83 -9.47
C VAL A 309 -22.25 -19.78 -10.54
N PRO A 310 -21.09 -19.13 -10.28
CA PRO A 310 -19.99 -19.10 -11.24
C PRO A 310 -19.67 -20.48 -11.80
N SER A 311 -19.57 -20.60 -13.12
CA SER A 311 -19.17 -21.83 -13.79
C SER A 311 -17.70 -22.14 -13.58
N GLN A 312 -16.87 -21.07 -13.49
CA GLN A 312 -15.47 -21.11 -13.07
C GLN A 312 -15.20 -20.02 -12.05
N PHE A 313 -14.47 -20.38 -11.00
CA PHE A 313 -14.01 -19.42 -10.02
C PHE A 313 -12.75 -19.93 -9.34
N TYR A 314 -11.62 -19.30 -9.61
CA TYR A 314 -10.40 -19.52 -8.85
C TYR A 314 -9.48 -18.30 -8.89
N PHE A 315 -8.67 -18.18 -7.86
CA PHE A 315 -7.49 -17.33 -7.86
C PHE A 315 -6.29 -18.12 -7.35
N TYR A 316 -5.12 -17.65 -7.70
CA TYR A 316 -3.86 -18.11 -7.12
C TYR A 316 -2.84 -16.99 -7.04
N ASP A 317 -1.89 -17.15 -6.15
CA ASP A 317 -0.68 -16.38 -6.09
C ASP A 317 0.55 -17.23 -5.77
N VAL A 318 1.68 -16.77 -6.28
CA VAL A 318 2.98 -17.37 -6.04
C VAL A 318 3.97 -16.25 -5.76
N ASN A 319 4.73 -16.38 -4.66
CA ASN A 319 5.82 -15.50 -4.28
C ASN A 319 7.11 -16.30 -4.20
N GLY A 320 8.22 -15.68 -4.54
CA GLY A 320 9.52 -16.26 -4.28
C GLY A 320 10.58 -15.18 -4.14
N LYS A 321 11.54 -15.42 -3.27
CA LYS A 321 12.68 -14.51 -3.03
C LYS A 321 13.93 -15.33 -2.76
N VAL A 322 15.05 -14.86 -3.31
CA VAL A 322 16.37 -15.44 -3.10
C VAL A 322 17.32 -14.30 -2.73
N ASN A 323 18.04 -14.47 -1.64
CA ASN A 323 19.04 -13.52 -1.15
C ASN A 323 20.43 -14.13 -1.22
N PHE A 324 21.40 -13.35 -1.69
CA PHE A 324 22.77 -13.79 -1.91
C PHE A 324 23.77 -12.78 -1.33
N ASP A 325 24.56 -13.19 -0.36
CA ASP A 325 25.66 -12.40 0.21
C ASP A 325 26.92 -12.60 -0.64
N ALA A 326 27.09 -11.76 -1.66
CA ALA A 326 28.20 -11.85 -2.60
C ALA A 326 29.54 -11.56 -1.91
N THR A 327 29.57 -10.51 -1.10
CA THR A 327 30.68 -10.12 -0.21
C THR A 327 30.13 -9.58 1.11
N GLN A 328 30.99 -9.18 2.03
CA GLN A 328 30.55 -8.51 3.25
C GLN A 328 29.87 -7.15 2.97
N ASN A 329 30.20 -6.52 1.84
CA ASN A 329 29.67 -5.21 1.45
C ASN A 329 28.61 -5.28 0.33
N ASP A 330 28.43 -6.45 -0.28
CA ASP A 330 27.51 -6.63 -1.42
C ASP A 330 26.48 -7.67 -1.11
N LYS A 331 25.22 -7.26 -1.08
CA LYS A 331 24.05 -8.13 -0.98
C LYS A 331 23.19 -8.03 -2.23
N LEU A 332 22.78 -9.16 -2.76
CA LEU A 332 21.90 -9.26 -3.91
C LEU A 332 20.61 -9.95 -3.48
N SER A 333 19.48 -9.50 -4.00
CA SER A 333 18.21 -10.23 -3.88
C SER A 333 17.46 -10.21 -5.19
N LEU A 334 16.74 -11.30 -5.44
CA LEU A 334 15.80 -11.44 -6.55
C LEU A 334 14.47 -11.89 -5.97
N ALA A 335 13.42 -11.10 -6.20
CA ALA A 335 12.07 -11.41 -5.78
C ALA A 335 11.13 -11.44 -6.97
N PHE A 336 10.17 -12.35 -6.98
CA PHE A 336 9.10 -12.41 -7.96
C PHE A 336 7.76 -12.65 -7.30
N TYR A 337 6.71 -12.17 -7.96
CA TYR A 337 5.32 -12.42 -7.62
C TYR A 337 4.51 -12.64 -8.89
N ALA A 338 3.56 -13.57 -8.85
CA ALA A 338 2.55 -13.75 -9.89
C ALA A 338 1.22 -14.14 -9.25
N GLY A 339 0.16 -13.40 -9.56
CA GLY A 339 -1.20 -13.68 -9.11
C GLY A 339 -2.20 -13.48 -10.24
N GLN A 340 -3.26 -14.28 -10.24
CA GLN A 340 -4.31 -14.27 -11.25
C GLN A 340 -5.64 -14.70 -10.67
N ASP A 341 -6.71 -14.07 -11.16
CA ASP A 341 -8.10 -14.46 -10.97
C ASP A 341 -8.73 -14.88 -12.29
N GLN A 342 -9.57 -15.90 -12.23
CA GLN A 342 -10.45 -16.33 -13.29
C GLN A 342 -11.86 -16.51 -12.76
N VAL A 343 -12.80 -15.79 -13.33
CA VAL A 343 -14.22 -15.88 -13.00
C VAL A 343 -15.03 -15.97 -14.27
N THR A 344 -15.90 -16.97 -14.36
CA THR A 344 -16.89 -17.09 -15.42
C THR A 344 -18.25 -17.22 -14.78
N PHE A 345 -19.17 -16.32 -15.09
CA PHE A 345 -20.46 -16.22 -14.44
C PHE A 345 -21.59 -16.13 -15.47
N PRO A 346 -22.52 -17.11 -15.52
CA PRO A 346 -23.73 -17.04 -16.32
C PRO A 346 -24.68 -16.04 -15.66
N PHE A 347 -25.17 -15.04 -16.38
CA PHE A 347 -26.12 -14.06 -15.86
C PHE A 347 -27.48 -14.09 -16.58
N ALA A 348 -27.59 -14.83 -17.69
CA ALA A 348 -28.86 -15.21 -18.36
C ALA A 348 -28.64 -16.51 -19.12
N GLU A 349 -29.74 -17.09 -19.72
CA GLU A 349 -29.71 -18.37 -20.40
C GLU A 349 -28.69 -18.42 -21.55
N ASP A 350 -28.54 -17.29 -22.29
CA ASP A 350 -27.60 -17.16 -23.41
C ASP A 350 -26.56 -16.04 -23.16
N ALA A 351 -26.24 -15.74 -21.90
CA ALA A 351 -25.34 -14.67 -21.58
C ALA A 351 -24.35 -15.03 -20.46
N GLU A 352 -23.08 -14.85 -20.75
CA GLU A 352 -21.96 -15.17 -19.84
C GLU A 352 -21.01 -13.97 -19.70
N PHE A 353 -20.57 -13.74 -18.47
CA PHE A 353 -19.52 -12.81 -18.16
C PHE A 353 -18.24 -13.57 -17.80
N ASP A 354 -17.15 -13.24 -18.46
CA ASP A 354 -15.82 -13.80 -18.21
C ASP A 354 -14.87 -12.69 -17.76
N LEU A 355 -14.07 -12.97 -16.73
CA LEU A 355 -13.10 -12.03 -16.20
C LEU A 355 -11.80 -12.75 -15.85
N ASN A 356 -10.71 -12.28 -16.45
CA ASN A 356 -9.36 -12.71 -16.15
C ASN A 356 -8.49 -11.50 -15.85
N TYR A 357 -7.94 -11.40 -14.63
CA TYR A 357 -7.06 -10.29 -14.26
C TYR A 357 -5.97 -10.71 -13.30
N GLY A 358 -4.92 -9.91 -13.19
CA GLY A 358 -3.84 -10.22 -12.27
C GLY A 358 -2.64 -9.32 -12.38
N ASN A 359 -1.62 -9.65 -11.57
CA ASN A 359 -0.35 -8.94 -11.49
C ASN A 359 0.82 -9.92 -11.58
N GLN A 360 1.91 -9.43 -12.17
CA GLN A 360 3.20 -10.12 -12.21
C GLN A 360 4.28 -9.10 -11.90
N THR A 361 5.19 -9.41 -10.98
CA THR A 361 6.31 -8.52 -10.64
C THR A 361 7.62 -9.29 -10.58
N LEU A 362 8.70 -8.59 -10.92
CA LEU A 362 10.07 -9.05 -10.77
C LEU A 362 10.92 -7.89 -10.22
N SER A 363 11.68 -8.14 -9.17
CA SER A 363 12.57 -7.17 -8.54
C SER A 363 13.96 -7.77 -8.36
N GLY A 364 14.97 -7.13 -8.92
CA GLY A 364 16.37 -7.42 -8.64
C GLY A 364 16.98 -6.26 -7.85
N ASN A 365 17.54 -6.54 -6.69
CA ASN A 365 18.10 -5.55 -5.78
C ASN A 365 19.59 -5.83 -5.54
N TRP A 366 20.42 -4.79 -5.60
CA TRP A 366 21.82 -4.82 -5.25
C TRP A 366 22.15 -3.71 -4.25
N THR A 367 22.55 -4.10 -3.05
CA THR A 367 23.02 -3.20 -2.02
C THR A 367 24.54 -3.24 -1.95
N HIS A 368 25.15 -2.05 -1.94
CA HIS A 368 26.60 -1.91 -1.79
C HIS A 368 26.95 -0.90 -0.70
N ILE A 369 27.82 -1.31 0.21
CA ILE A 369 28.35 -0.48 1.28
C ILE A 369 29.72 0.04 0.84
N PHE A 370 29.81 1.32 0.42
CA PHE A 370 31.06 1.95 0.03
C PHE A 370 31.96 2.26 1.23
N SER A 371 31.34 2.71 2.33
CA SER A 371 31.99 3.01 3.60
C SER A 371 30.95 3.06 4.72
N GLU A 372 31.39 3.24 5.98
CA GLU A 372 30.53 3.45 7.15
C GLU A 372 29.64 4.69 7.05
N LYS A 373 29.93 5.60 6.10
CA LYS A 373 29.17 6.83 5.89
C LYS A 373 28.39 6.89 4.58
N PHE A 374 28.61 5.93 3.69
CA PHE A 374 28.04 5.99 2.36
C PHE A 374 27.68 4.59 1.85
N PHE A 375 26.42 4.40 1.57
CA PHE A 375 25.92 3.16 0.98
C PHE A 375 24.83 3.43 -0.07
N SER A 376 24.54 2.42 -0.87
CA SER A 376 23.64 2.51 -1.99
C SER A 376 22.74 1.30 -2.09
N ASN A 377 21.61 1.52 -2.76
CA ASN A 377 20.69 0.48 -3.12
C ASN A 377 20.25 0.67 -4.58
N PHE A 378 20.55 -0.29 -5.43
CA PHE A 378 20.14 -0.30 -6.85
C PHE A 378 19.07 -1.34 -7.07
N VAL A 379 17.95 -0.94 -7.64
CA VAL A 379 16.79 -1.82 -7.87
C VAL A 379 16.37 -1.76 -9.32
N LEU A 380 16.30 -2.92 -9.97
CA LEU A 380 15.71 -3.09 -11.28
C LEU A 380 14.36 -3.79 -11.12
N THR A 381 13.29 -3.18 -11.63
CA THR A 381 11.94 -3.72 -11.47
C THR A 381 11.24 -3.92 -12.80
N GLY A 382 10.41 -4.96 -12.86
CA GLY A 382 9.43 -5.17 -13.93
C GLY A 382 8.08 -5.49 -13.32
N SER A 383 7.04 -4.82 -13.77
CA SER A 383 5.65 -5.05 -13.36
C SER A 383 4.74 -5.17 -14.56
N ARG A 384 3.81 -6.09 -14.48
CA ARG A 384 2.71 -6.22 -15.43
C ARG A 384 1.40 -6.36 -14.68
N TYR A 385 0.44 -5.53 -15.05
CA TYR A 385 -0.97 -5.70 -14.73
C TYR A 385 -1.74 -6.04 -15.99
N PHE A 386 -2.70 -6.93 -15.89
CA PHE A 386 -3.60 -7.26 -16.98
C PHE A 386 -5.03 -7.43 -16.45
N ASN A 387 -6.01 -7.03 -17.27
CA ASN A 387 -7.43 -7.18 -16.99
C ASN A 387 -8.19 -7.39 -18.31
N PHE A 388 -8.92 -8.50 -18.41
CA PHE A 388 -9.64 -8.95 -19.59
C PHE A 388 -11.10 -9.28 -19.23
N PRO A 389 -11.97 -8.27 -18.99
CA PRO A 389 -13.40 -8.51 -18.89
C PRO A 389 -13.98 -8.82 -20.27
N GLY A 390 -14.88 -9.81 -20.32
CA GLY A 390 -15.58 -10.22 -21.52
C GLY A 390 -17.05 -10.46 -21.25
N PHE A 391 -17.88 -10.22 -22.25
CA PHE A 391 -19.28 -10.58 -22.29
C PHE A 391 -19.56 -11.41 -23.54
N ASP A 392 -20.22 -12.55 -23.37
CA ASP A 392 -20.79 -13.30 -24.47
C ASP A 392 -22.32 -13.18 -24.36
N PHE A 393 -22.96 -12.69 -25.38
CA PHE A 393 -24.41 -12.59 -25.45
C PHE A 393 -24.88 -13.27 -26.74
N ALA A 394 -25.52 -14.44 -26.59
CA ALA A 394 -26.00 -15.25 -27.70
C ALA A 394 -24.93 -15.53 -28.79
N GLY A 395 -23.70 -15.76 -28.36
CA GLY A 395 -22.54 -16.02 -29.27
C GLY A 395 -21.87 -14.76 -29.80
N THR A 396 -22.36 -13.56 -29.50
CA THR A 396 -21.68 -12.30 -29.82
C THR A 396 -20.81 -11.87 -28.65
N LYS A 397 -19.50 -11.76 -28.90
CA LYS A 397 -18.52 -11.48 -27.86
C LYS A 397 -18.08 -10.02 -27.86
N PHE A 398 -18.14 -9.39 -26.68
CA PHE A 398 -17.44 -8.15 -26.39
C PHE A 398 -16.30 -8.46 -25.42
N THR A 399 -15.08 -8.06 -25.75
CA THR A 399 -13.95 -8.18 -24.82
C THR A 399 -13.19 -6.87 -24.74
N ARG A 400 -12.74 -6.53 -23.53
CA ARG A 400 -11.82 -5.43 -23.26
C ARG A 400 -10.49 -5.98 -22.77
N SER A 401 -9.40 -5.47 -23.27
CA SER A 401 -8.05 -5.78 -22.82
C SER A 401 -7.40 -4.53 -22.26
N ASN A 402 -7.10 -4.51 -20.96
CA ASN A 402 -6.34 -3.45 -20.31
C ASN A 402 -5.04 -4.02 -19.77
N ASN A 403 -3.90 -3.57 -20.27
CA ASN A 403 -2.58 -4.01 -19.85
C ASN A 403 -1.70 -2.83 -19.49
N ILE A 404 -0.96 -2.96 -18.39
CA ILE A 404 0.11 -2.06 -17.97
C ILE A 404 1.41 -2.85 -17.93
N TYR A 405 2.46 -2.29 -18.49
CA TYR A 405 3.84 -2.76 -18.34
C TYR A 405 4.67 -1.60 -17.80
N ASP A 406 5.39 -1.84 -16.71
CA ASP A 406 6.24 -0.84 -16.06
C ASP A 406 7.62 -1.46 -15.78
N PHE A 407 8.65 -0.94 -16.43
CA PHE A 407 10.04 -1.32 -16.21
C PHE A 407 10.79 -0.13 -15.68
N SER A 408 11.43 -0.27 -14.51
CA SER A 408 12.14 0.85 -13.90
C SER A 408 13.44 0.47 -13.22
N LEU A 409 14.31 1.47 -13.15
CA LEU A 409 15.55 1.47 -12.37
C LEU A 409 15.40 2.50 -11.25
N LYS A 410 15.77 2.10 -10.04
CA LYS A 410 15.92 2.98 -8.88
C LYS A 410 17.36 2.90 -8.41
N ALA A 411 17.90 4.02 -8.00
CA ALA A 411 19.20 4.09 -7.36
C ALA A 411 19.10 5.07 -6.19
N ASP A 412 19.21 4.55 -4.98
CA ASP A 412 19.12 5.31 -3.74
C ASP A 412 20.48 5.31 -3.07
N LEU A 413 20.89 6.48 -2.62
CA LEU A 413 22.17 6.73 -1.96
C LEU A 413 21.86 7.36 -0.60
N GLU A 414 22.51 6.85 0.43
CA GLU A 414 22.45 7.41 1.77
C GLU A 414 23.86 7.82 2.20
N TYR A 415 23.96 9.07 2.68
CA TYR A 415 25.22 9.67 3.10
C TYR A 415 25.12 10.27 4.50
N LEU A 416 25.99 9.87 5.39
CA LEU A 416 26.08 10.26 6.79
C LEU A 416 27.30 11.19 6.99
N PRO A 417 27.26 12.49 6.62
CA PRO A 417 28.42 13.40 6.71
C PRO A 417 28.88 13.62 8.13
N GLY A 418 27.98 13.52 9.09
CA GLY A 418 28.21 13.74 10.50
C GLY A 418 27.16 13.13 11.39
N ASN A 419 27.08 13.59 12.64
CA ASN A 419 26.14 13.05 13.63
C ASN A 419 24.71 13.57 13.47
N ASN A 420 24.57 14.73 12.82
CA ASN A 420 23.32 15.51 12.83
C ASN A 420 22.58 15.47 11.49
N HIS A 421 23.17 14.85 10.47
CA HIS A 421 22.61 14.82 9.12
C HIS A 421 22.61 13.41 8.57
N THR A 422 21.49 13.00 7.99
CA THR A 422 21.36 11.83 7.14
C THR A 422 20.80 12.30 5.80
N ILE A 423 21.67 12.34 4.78
CA ILE A 423 21.29 12.80 3.44
C ILE A 423 20.91 11.59 2.59
N GLU A 424 19.68 11.57 2.12
CA GLU A 424 19.15 10.58 1.20
C GLU A 424 18.94 11.24 -0.16
N THR A 425 19.43 10.63 -1.22
CA THR A 425 19.22 11.10 -2.60
C THR A 425 19.10 9.93 -3.54
N GLY A 426 18.40 10.13 -4.64
CA GLY A 426 18.26 9.05 -5.60
C GLY A 426 17.53 9.43 -6.87
N ILE A 427 17.49 8.45 -7.74
CA ILE A 427 16.77 8.52 -9.01
C ILE A 427 15.79 7.35 -9.11
N TRP A 428 14.66 7.59 -9.76
CA TRP A 428 13.73 6.56 -10.19
C TRP A 428 13.33 6.86 -11.63
N SER A 429 13.72 6.01 -12.57
CA SER A 429 13.43 6.20 -13.99
C SER A 429 12.90 4.92 -14.61
N GLY A 430 11.95 5.04 -15.52
CA GLY A 430 11.35 3.88 -16.16
C GLY A 430 10.61 4.17 -17.45
N ILE A 431 10.11 3.09 -18.02
CA ILE A 431 9.25 3.08 -19.21
C ILE A 431 7.95 2.43 -18.83
N PHE A 432 6.89 3.18 -19.00
CA PHE A 432 5.52 2.75 -18.76
C PHE A 432 4.80 2.56 -20.10
N THR A 433 4.16 1.42 -20.29
CA THR A 433 3.34 1.15 -21.49
C THR A 433 1.93 0.76 -21.04
N PHE A 434 0.98 1.55 -21.44
CA PHE A 434 -0.45 1.31 -21.30
C PHE A 434 -1.02 0.82 -22.63
N LYS A 435 -1.87 -0.21 -22.56
CA LYS A 435 -2.62 -0.73 -23.72
C LYS A 435 -4.05 -0.96 -23.34
N LEU A 436 -4.96 -0.32 -24.04
CA LEU A 436 -6.39 -0.55 -23.96
C LEU A 436 -6.89 -0.97 -25.34
N GLN A 437 -7.66 -2.05 -25.42
CA GLN A 437 -8.21 -2.54 -26.68
C GLN A 437 -9.59 -3.14 -26.42
N ASP A 438 -10.57 -2.72 -27.19
CA ASP A 438 -11.92 -3.27 -27.21
C ASP A 438 -12.15 -4.02 -28.52
N THR A 439 -12.73 -5.22 -28.41
CA THR A 439 -13.13 -6.02 -29.56
C THR A 439 -14.61 -6.34 -29.45
N PHE A 440 -15.30 -6.28 -30.57
CA PHE A 440 -16.69 -6.69 -30.71
C PHE A 440 -16.78 -7.70 -31.84
N ASP A 441 -17.32 -8.90 -31.58
CA ASP A 441 -17.41 -10.00 -32.52
C ASP A 441 -16.09 -10.25 -33.27
N GLU A 442 -15.00 -10.38 -32.47
CA GLU A 442 -13.62 -10.59 -32.94
C GLU A 442 -13.03 -9.44 -33.80
N GLN A 443 -13.72 -8.32 -33.95
CA GLN A 443 -13.23 -7.13 -34.65
C GLN A 443 -12.79 -6.06 -33.66
N ASP A 444 -11.62 -5.47 -33.89
CA ASP A 444 -11.12 -4.35 -33.08
C ASP A 444 -11.99 -3.12 -33.33
N THR A 445 -12.66 -2.64 -32.30
CA THR A 445 -13.53 -1.46 -32.35
C THR A 445 -12.88 -0.21 -31.78
N PHE A 446 -11.97 -0.39 -30.80
CA PHE A 446 -11.19 0.68 -30.20
C PHE A 446 -9.83 0.16 -29.77
N GLY A 447 -8.80 0.98 -29.91
CA GLY A 447 -7.46 0.64 -29.43
C GLY A 447 -6.63 1.89 -29.12
N SER A 448 -6.03 1.90 -27.94
CA SER A 448 -5.07 2.93 -27.51
C SER A 448 -3.81 2.28 -26.96
N ARG A 449 -2.65 2.78 -27.41
CA ARG A 449 -1.35 2.40 -26.85
C ARG A 449 -0.55 3.65 -26.54
N ILE A 450 -0.33 3.88 -25.28
CA ILE A 450 0.44 5.01 -24.78
C ILE A 450 1.72 4.47 -24.16
N GLN A 451 2.85 5.01 -24.55
CA GLN A 451 4.16 4.65 -23.98
C GLN A 451 4.83 5.91 -23.48
N ASN A 452 5.06 5.94 -22.18
CA ASN A 452 5.68 7.06 -21.48
C ASN A 452 7.04 6.68 -20.89
N GLN A 453 7.96 7.62 -20.94
CA GLN A 453 9.17 7.60 -20.13
C GLN A 453 8.94 8.51 -18.93
N TYR A 454 9.34 8.07 -17.76
CA TYR A 454 9.32 8.89 -16.58
C TYR A 454 10.68 8.87 -15.88
N ALA A 455 11.01 9.97 -15.25
CA ALA A 455 12.21 10.09 -14.45
C ALA A 455 11.93 10.97 -13.25
N SER A 456 12.49 10.59 -12.12
CA SER A 456 12.42 11.38 -10.90
C SER A 456 13.80 11.46 -10.27
N PHE A 457 14.09 12.61 -9.69
CA PHE A 457 15.26 12.82 -8.84
C PHE A 457 14.78 13.38 -7.50
N TYR A 458 15.33 12.89 -6.40
CA TYR A 458 15.03 13.42 -5.09
C TYR A 458 16.28 13.65 -4.25
N VAL A 459 16.17 14.56 -3.31
CA VAL A 459 17.11 14.76 -2.22
C VAL A 459 16.35 15.14 -0.96
N GLN A 460 16.78 14.60 0.17
CA GLN A 460 16.20 14.80 1.48
C GLN A 460 17.32 14.80 2.52
N ASP A 461 17.22 15.61 3.55
CA ASP A 461 18.14 15.64 4.68
C ASP A 461 17.36 15.48 6.00
N GLU A 462 17.64 14.44 6.75
CA GLU A 462 17.18 14.34 8.13
C GLU A 462 18.20 15.06 9.01
N TRP A 463 17.86 16.29 9.43
CA TRP A 463 18.69 17.13 10.25
C TRP A 463 18.25 17.11 11.72
N ARG A 464 19.15 16.69 12.60
CA ARG A 464 18.99 16.62 14.06
C ARG A 464 19.90 17.63 14.74
N PRO A 465 19.51 18.92 14.88
CA PRO A 465 20.36 19.93 15.52
C PRO A 465 20.60 19.64 17.00
N ASN A 466 19.70 18.94 17.65
CA ASN A 466 19.78 18.46 19.02
C ASN A 466 18.79 17.31 19.24
N ASP A 467 18.75 16.75 20.45
CA ASP A 467 17.92 15.57 20.79
C ASP A 467 16.40 15.84 20.76
N GLN A 468 16.00 17.10 20.79
CA GLN A 468 14.58 17.49 20.85
C GLN A 468 13.99 17.76 19.46
N TRP A 469 14.80 18.10 18.47
CA TRP A 469 14.32 18.53 17.16
C TRP A 469 14.85 17.65 16.04
N ILE A 470 13.95 17.23 15.16
CA ILE A 470 14.27 16.60 13.88
C ILE A 470 13.56 17.41 12.80
N PHE A 471 14.30 17.80 11.77
CA PHE A 471 13.77 18.47 10.58
C PHE A 471 14.13 17.64 9.35
N THR A 472 13.16 17.45 8.46
CA THR A 472 13.38 16.68 7.24
C THR A 472 12.91 17.48 6.02
N PRO A 473 13.71 18.48 5.55
CA PRO A 473 13.48 19.11 4.27
C PRO A 473 13.81 18.15 3.13
N GLY A 474 12.97 18.15 2.10
CA GLY A 474 13.15 17.34 0.91
C GLY A 474 12.54 17.97 -0.33
N VAL A 475 13.04 17.57 -1.49
CA VAL A 475 12.48 17.95 -2.78
C VAL A 475 12.55 16.78 -3.75
N ARG A 476 11.52 16.61 -4.54
CA ARG A 476 11.47 15.67 -5.65
C ARG A 476 11.14 16.39 -6.93
N LEU A 477 11.86 16.08 -7.99
CA LEU A 477 11.62 16.53 -9.35
C LEU A 477 11.13 15.35 -10.16
N ASN A 478 10.00 15.48 -10.83
CA ASN A 478 9.43 14.45 -11.70
C ASN A 478 9.36 14.96 -13.14
N TYR A 479 9.67 14.07 -14.07
CA TYR A 479 9.48 14.25 -15.51
C TYR A 479 8.61 13.12 -16.04
N PHE A 480 7.68 13.46 -16.94
CA PHE A 480 6.79 12.52 -17.62
C PHE A 480 6.70 12.92 -19.10
N SER A 481 7.06 12.02 -20.01
CA SER A 481 7.38 12.37 -21.40
C SER A 481 6.16 12.74 -22.25
N ASP A 482 5.00 12.12 -22.05
CA ASP A 482 3.79 12.44 -22.77
C ASP A 482 3.17 13.71 -22.18
N GLY A 483 3.15 14.80 -22.95
CA GLY A 483 2.83 16.13 -22.48
C GLY A 483 4.01 16.92 -21.89
N ASP A 484 5.24 16.38 -21.87
CA ASP A 484 6.47 17.03 -21.38
C ASP A 484 6.32 17.65 -19.98
N TYR A 485 5.63 16.93 -19.07
CA TYR A 485 5.32 17.42 -17.74
C TYR A 485 6.55 17.36 -16.83
N VAL A 486 6.95 18.54 -16.32
CA VAL A 486 7.93 18.67 -15.24
C VAL A 486 7.21 19.15 -13.98
N ARG A 487 7.38 18.45 -12.87
CA ARG A 487 6.72 18.76 -11.58
C ARG A 487 7.73 18.74 -10.45
N ILE A 488 7.66 19.77 -9.59
CA ILE A 488 8.50 19.90 -8.41
C ILE A 488 7.62 19.66 -7.18
N GLU A 489 8.08 18.78 -6.29
CA GLU A 489 7.40 18.36 -5.08
C GLU A 489 8.24 18.72 -3.85
N PRO A 490 8.10 19.92 -3.28
CA PRO A 490 8.70 20.27 -2.00
C PRO A 490 8.03 19.46 -0.88
N ARG A 491 8.82 19.03 0.06
CA ARG A 491 8.39 18.30 1.26
C ARG A 491 9.13 18.80 2.47
N PHE A 492 8.46 18.79 3.60
CA PHE A 492 9.05 19.17 4.86
C PHE A 492 8.33 18.46 5.99
N SER A 493 9.09 17.85 6.88
CA SER A 493 8.57 17.38 8.15
C SER A 493 9.40 17.89 9.29
N MET A 494 8.79 17.98 10.47
CA MET A 494 9.47 18.30 11.72
C MET A 494 8.88 17.49 12.87
N GLU A 495 9.75 17.13 13.79
CA GLU A 495 9.37 16.50 15.05
C GLU A 495 10.01 17.27 16.22
N TYR A 496 9.22 17.52 17.26
CA TYR A 496 9.66 18.10 18.51
C TYR A 496 9.37 17.14 19.66
N ARG A 497 10.40 16.83 20.42
CA ARG A 497 10.39 15.95 21.59
C ARG A 497 10.61 16.75 22.87
N PRO A 498 9.55 17.28 23.51
CA PRO A 498 9.71 18.03 24.78
C PRO A 498 10.17 17.15 25.94
N GLY A 499 10.08 15.83 25.80
CA GLY A 499 10.50 14.82 26.77
C GLY A 499 10.35 13.42 26.16
N SER A 500 10.64 12.38 26.93
CA SER A 500 10.63 10.99 26.44
C SER A 500 9.24 10.46 26.08
N ARG A 501 8.16 11.04 26.63
CA ARG A 501 6.78 10.51 26.47
C ARG A 501 5.94 11.24 25.46
N VAL A 502 6.39 12.38 24.93
CA VAL A 502 5.57 13.21 24.04
C VAL A 502 6.36 13.54 22.79
N ARG A 503 5.75 13.36 21.64
CA ARG A 503 6.26 13.77 20.33
C ARG A 503 5.21 14.62 19.63
N LEU A 504 5.58 15.81 19.21
CA LEU A 504 4.77 16.69 18.39
C LEU A 504 5.34 16.71 16.98
N GLN A 505 4.52 16.47 15.99
CA GLN A 505 4.95 16.31 14.62
C GLN A 505 4.14 17.21 13.69
N ALA A 506 4.79 17.69 12.62
CA ALA A 506 4.12 18.39 11.53
C ALA A 506 4.74 17.99 10.21
N ALA A 507 3.94 17.89 9.15
CA ALA A 507 4.43 17.68 7.80
C ALA A 507 3.64 18.47 6.77
N TYR A 508 4.33 18.86 5.72
CA TYR A 508 3.82 19.43 4.49
C TYR A 508 4.44 18.70 3.30
N GLY A 509 3.65 18.46 2.26
CA GLY A 509 4.17 17.95 0.99
C GLY A 509 3.25 18.24 -0.17
N ARG A 510 3.85 18.53 -1.33
CA ARG A 510 3.18 18.55 -2.63
C ARG A 510 3.43 17.23 -3.33
N TYR A 511 2.39 16.72 -3.98
CA TYR A 511 2.38 15.42 -4.63
C TYR A 511 1.69 15.51 -5.99
N ASN A 512 2.18 14.72 -6.98
CA ASN A 512 1.58 14.63 -8.30
C ASN A 512 1.21 13.18 -8.60
N GLN A 513 0.17 13.00 -9.42
CA GLN A 513 -0.29 11.69 -9.88
C GLN A 513 -0.44 11.68 -11.39
N PHE A 514 0.21 10.71 -12.04
CA PHE A 514 0.24 10.57 -13.49
C PHE A 514 -0.69 9.45 -14.00
N LEU A 515 -1.22 8.63 -13.11
CA LEU A 515 -2.07 7.48 -13.40
C LEU A 515 -3.31 7.52 -12.53
N THR A 516 -4.49 7.38 -13.12
CA THR A 516 -5.78 7.34 -12.42
C THR A 516 -6.49 6.04 -12.74
N LEU A 517 -7.09 5.40 -11.72
CA LEU A 517 -7.95 4.24 -11.90
C LEU A 517 -9.41 4.69 -11.94
N VAL A 518 -10.05 4.51 -13.06
CA VAL A 518 -11.49 4.66 -13.16
C VAL A 518 -12.13 3.37 -12.67
N THR A 519 -12.78 3.45 -11.53
CA THR A 519 -13.41 2.30 -10.88
C THR A 519 -14.92 2.31 -11.05
N ASN A 520 -15.48 1.14 -11.29
CA ASN A 520 -16.87 0.91 -10.95
C ASN A 520 -16.93 0.46 -9.49
N GLU A 521 -17.25 1.36 -8.55
CA GLU A 521 -17.25 1.08 -7.11
C GLU A 521 -18.18 -0.06 -6.67
N ALA A 522 -19.03 -0.55 -7.57
CA ALA A 522 -19.84 -1.72 -7.33
C ALA A 522 -19.10 -3.04 -7.62
N PHE A 523 -18.15 -3.01 -8.61
CA PHE A 523 -17.45 -4.18 -9.11
C PHE A 523 -16.07 -3.79 -9.64
N SER A 524 -15.00 -4.19 -8.97
CA SER A 524 -13.62 -3.86 -9.38
C SER A 524 -13.13 -4.59 -10.64
N GLY A 525 -13.90 -5.52 -11.19
CA GLY A 525 -13.54 -6.25 -12.41
C GLY A 525 -13.56 -5.43 -13.70
N PHE A 526 -14.17 -4.23 -13.68
CA PHE A 526 -14.26 -3.32 -14.83
C PHE A 526 -13.36 -2.10 -14.71
N ASP A 527 -12.47 -2.12 -13.74
CA ASP A 527 -11.56 -1.02 -13.48
C ASP A 527 -10.60 -0.83 -14.66
N VAL A 528 -10.42 0.42 -15.09
CA VAL A 528 -9.52 0.78 -16.18
C VAL A 528 -8.53 1.83 -15.69
N TRP A 529 -7.24 1.52 -15.82
CA TRP A 529 -6.20 2.51 -15.60
C TRP A 529 -6.12 3.46 -16.79
N LEU A 530 -5.94 4.72 -16.49
CA LEU A 530 -5.74 5.80 -17.45
C LEU A 530 -4.50 6.60 -17.07
N THR A 531 -3.84 7.22 -18.05
CA THR A 531 -2.59 7.94 -17.85
C THR A 531 -2.73 9.40 -18.25
N SER A 532 -1.96 10.28 -17.58
CA SER A 532 -1.71 11.61 -18.10
C SER A 532 -1.09 11.54 -19.50
N ALA A 533 -1.44 12.46 -20.36
CA ALA A 533 -0.99 12.55 -21.74
C ALA A 533 -0.97 14.01 -22.18
N GLU A 534 -0.56 14.30 -23.41
CA GLU A 534 -0.73 15.64 -23.99
C GLU A 534 -2.23 16.04 -23.88
N GLY A 535 -2.52 17.21 -23.30
CA GLY A 535 -3.89 17.67 -23.03
C GLY A 535 -4.51 17.18 -21.72
N VAL A 536 -3.96 16.13 -21.08
CA VAL A 536 -4.43 15.59 -19.79
C VAL A 536 -3.37 15.81 -18.71
N SER A 537 -3.43 16.93 -18.03
CA SER A 537 -2.47 17.30 -16.96
C SER A 537 -2.47 16.29 -15.82
N PRO A 538 -1.28 15.96 -15.25
CA PRO A 538 -1.23 15.16 -14.03
C PRO A 538 -1.91 15.87 -12.87
N ALA A 539 -2.74 15.14 -12.13
CA ALA A 539 -3.36 15.65 -10.91
C ALA A 539 -2.29 15.97 -9.86
N TYR A 540 -2.55 17.00 -9.06
CA TYR A 540 -1.64 17.37 -7.96
C TYR A 540 -2.41 17.76 -6.70
N GLY A 541 -1.72 17.81 -5.57
CA GLY A 541 -2.31 18.24 -4.31
C GLY A 541 -1.29 18.55 -3.25
N ASP A 542 -1.69 19.38 -2.31
CA ASP A 542 -0.93 19.72 -1.12
C ASP A 542 -1.51 18.98 0.10
N GLN A 543 -0.65 18.44 0.95
CA GLN A 543 -1.04 17.78 2.19
C GLN A 543 -0.37 18.46 3.38
N PHE A 544 -1.15 18.65 4.44
CA PHE A 544 -0.72 19.16 5.74
C PHE A 544 -1.13 18.17 6.80
N VAL A 545 -0.22 17.79 7.67
CA VAL A 545 -0.47 16.86 8.78
C VAL A 545 0.12 17.46 10.06
N LEU A 546 -0.66 17.44 11.14
CA LEU A 546 -0.20 17.77 12.48
C LEU A 546 -0.49 16.57 13.39
N GLY A 547 0.47 16.15 14.17
CA GLY A 547 0.37 14.97 15.04
C GLY A 547 0.89 15.20 16.43
N ALA A 548 0.30 14.49 17.37
CA ALA A 548 0.79 14.36 18.74
C ALA A 548 0.74 12.88 19.13
N LYS A 549 1.90 12.34 19.51
CA LYS A 549 2.02 10.97 20.02
C LYS A 549 2.44 11.03 21.49
N THR A 550 1.83 10.20 22.31
CA THR A 550 2.15 10.16 23.75
C THR A 550 1.97 8.76 24.33
N ILE A 551 2.72 8.48 25.38
CA ILE A 551 2.60 7.30 26.24
C ILE A 551 1.99 7.77 27.58
N PRO A 552 0.64 7.86 27.67
CA PRO A 552 -0.02 8.41 28.85
C PRO A 552 0.17 7.54 30.09
N PHE A 553 0.24 6.22 29.90
CA PHE A 553 0.49 5.21 30.93
C PHE A 553 1.46 4.17 30.38
N GLU A 554 2.12 3.43 31.24
CA GLU A 554 2.93 2.25 30.86
C GLU A 554 2.05 1.28 30.02
N ASP A 555 2.56 0.77 28.91
CA ASP A 555 1.89 -0.10 27.94
C ASP A 555 0.74 0.53 27.13
N TYR A 556 0.48 1.83 27.22
CA TYR A 556 -0.54 2.50 26.44
C TYR A 556 0.06 3.55 25.52
N GLY A 557 -0.37 3.53 24.26
CA GLY A 557 -0.06 4.54 23.26
C GLY A 557 -1.31 5.37 22.92
N LEU A 558 -1.13 6.66 22.69
CA LEU A 558 -2.15 7.56 22.17
C LEU A 558 -1.58 8.45 21.09
N ASP A 559 -2.13 8.33 19.89
CA ASP A 559 -1.80 9.15 18.73
C ASP A 559 -3.01 9.96 18.30
N ILE A 560 -2.81 11.25 18.07
CA ILE A 560 -3.84 12.15 17.54
C ILE A 560 -3.24 12.84 16.32
N GLU A 561 -3.91 12.74 15.16
CA GLU A 561 -3.48 13.38 13.93
C GLU A 561 -4.60 14.23 13.33
N LEU A 562 -4.25 15.41 12.86
CA LEU A 562 -5.08 16.30 12.08
C LEU A 562 -4.52 16.34 10.66
N TYR A 563 -5.37 16.22 9.66
CA TYR A 563 -4.94 16.30 8.26
C TYR A 563 -5.83 17.23 7.45
N TYR A 564 -5.22 17.90 6.48
CA TYR A 564 -5.88 18.65 5.43
C TYR A 564 -5.14 18.40 4.11
N ARG A 565 -5.90 18.13 3.03
CA ARG A 565 -5.33 17.96 1.69
C ARG A 565 -6.20 18.62 0.63
N THR A 566 -5.56 19.17 -0.40
CA THR A 566 -6.19 19.61 -1.64
C THR A 566 -5.94 18.58 -2.74
N MET A 567 -6.76 18.60 -3.76
CA MET A 567 -6.64 17.78 -4.96
C MET A 567 -7.10 18.62 -6.14
N GLU A 568 -6.19 18.84 -7.07
CA GLU A 568 -6.40 19.68 -8.24
C GLU A 568 -6.14 18.85 -9.49
N ASP A 569 -6.74 19.24 -10.61
CA ASP A 569 -6.63 18.55 -11.90
C ASP A 569 -6.98 17.06 -11.81
N LEU A 570 -7.95 16.68 -10.95
CA LEU A 570 -8.51 15.34 -10.94
C LEU A 570 -9.23 15.09 -12.27
N PHE A 571 -9.02 13.96 -12.89
CA PHE A 571 -9.75 13.60 -14.10
C PHE A 571 -10.56 12.32 -13.92
N GLU A 572 -11.77 12.33 -14.47
CA GLU A 572 -12.72 11.21 -14.51
C GLU A 572 -13.27 11.09 -15.94
N LEU A 573 -13.67 9.89 -16.34
CA LEU A 573 -14.38 9.72 -17.61
C LEU A 573 -15.67 10.53 -17.60
N ASP A 574 -15.96 11.21 -18.72
CA ASP A 574 -17.21 11.94 -18.86
C ASP A 574 -18.38 10.97 -19.10
N PRO A 575 -19.29 10.76 -18.13
CA PRO A 575 -20.41 9.84 -18.28
C PRO A 575 -21.51 10.33 -19.24
N PHE A 576 -21.39 11.55 -19.74
CA PHE A 576 -22.38 12.17 -20.62
C PHE A 576 -21.97 12.18 -22.09
N LEU A 577 -20.85 11.51 -22.44
CA LEU A 577 -20.43 11.37 -23.81
C LEU A 577 -21.40 10.41 -24.53
N PRO A 578 -22.08 10.89 -25.61
CA PRO A 578 -23.06 10.06 -26.33
C PRO A 578 -22.43 8.96 -27.18
N ASP A 579 -21.23 9.19 -27.69
CA ASP A 579 -20.44 8.28 -28.50
C ASP A 579 -18.95 8.64 -28.33
N VAL A 580 -18.11 7.65 -28.22
CA VAL A 580 -16.64 7.82 -28.09
C VAL A 580 -15.92 7.67 -29.43
N ALA A 581 -16.63 7.29 -30.50
CA ALA A 581 -16.04 7.10 -31.81
C ALA A 581 -15.52 8.42 -32.40
N GLY A 582 -14.22 8.51 -32.65
CA GLY A 582 -13.57 9.66 -33.26
C GLY A 582 -13.19 10.78 -32.30
N LEU A 583 -13.40 10.63 -30.98
CA LEU A 583 -12.90 11.55 -29.97
C LEU A 583 -11.39 11.36 -29.76
N LEU A 584 -10.71 12.44 -29.43
CA LEU A 584 -9.34 12.39 -28.95
C LEU A 584 -9.30 11.89 -27.51
N TYR A 585 -8.15 11.39 -27.07
CA TYR A 585 -8.01 10.84 -25.73
C TYR A 585 -8.36 11.86 -24.63
N GLU A 586 -7.95 13.11 -24.79
CA GLU A 586 -8.22 14.22 -23.87
C GLU A 586 -9.72 14.58 -23.80
N ASP A 587 -10.50 14.36 -24.85
CA ASP A 587 -11.94 14.67 -24.87
C ASP A 587 -12.77 13.67 -24.05
N LEU A 588 -12.17 12.55 -23.62
CA LEU A 588 -12.84 11.54 -22.82
C LEU A 588 -13.03 11.96 -21.35
N PHE A 589 -12.38 13.04 -20.93
CA PHE A 589 -12.27 13.38 -19.51
C PHE A 589 -12.96 14.69 -19.12
N ARG A 590 -13.43 14.69 -17.88
CA ARG A 590 -13.73 15.90 -17.12
C ARG A 590 -12.67 16.14 -16.07
N VAL A 591 -12.20 17.38 -15.99
CA VAL A 591 -11.23 17.82 -15.00
C VAL A 591 -11.96 18.49 -13.84
N GLY A 592 -11.60 18.13 -12.62
CA GLY A 592 -12.22 18.60 -11.38
C GLY A 592 -11.22 18.80 -10.26
N ASP A 593 -11.73 19.20 -9.13
CA ASP A 593 -10.96 19.45 -7.91
C ASP A 593 -11.63 18.84 -6.68
N GLY A 594 -10.89 18.79 -5.58
CA GLY A 594 -11.39 18.28 -4.32
C GLY A 594 -10.56 18.68 -3.11
N SER A 595 -11.09 18.36 -1.96
CA SER A 595 -10.38 18.50 -0.69
C SER A 595 -10.82 17.44 0.31
N ALA A 596 -9.95 17.13 1.27
CA ALA A 596 -10.30 16.27 2.39
C ALA A 596 -9.61 16.76 3.67
N TYR A 597 -10.31 16.62 4.81
CA TYR A 597 -9.77 17.00 6.12
C TYR A 597 -10.41 16.16 7.22
N GLY A 598 -9.69 16.02 8.32
CA GLY A 598 -10.20 15.24 9.44
C GLY A 598 -9.28 15.19 10.65
N ILE A 599 -9.76 14.46 11.65
CA ILE A 599 -9.05 14.10 12.86
C ILE A 599 -9.05 12.58 13.01
N GLU A 600 -7.91 12.04 13.38
CA GLU A 600 -7.69 10.64 13.69
C GLU A 600 -7.23 10.51 15.13
N VAL A 601 -7.76 9.52 15.85
CA VAL A 601 -7.35 9.16 17.20
C VAL A 601 -7.08 7.67 17.23
N PHE A 602 -5.90 7.28 17.68
CA PHE A 602 -5.51 5.89 17.87
C PHE A 602 -5.06 5.71 19.32
N PHE A 603 -5.74 4.84 20.03
CA PHE A 603 -5.42 4.48 21.40
C PHE A 603 -5.21 2.98 21.49
N GLU A 604 -4.07 2.55 21.97
CA GLU A 604 -3.69 1.14 22.02
C GLU A 604 -3.19 0.73 23.41
N LYS A 605 -3.41 -0.55 23.71
CA LYS A 605 -2.80 -1.26 24.84
C LYS A 605 -1.93 -2.38 24.28
N ARG A 606 -0.64 -2.34 24.59
CA ARG A 606 0.41 -3.14 23.94
C ARG A 606 0.79 -4.42 24.66
N ALA A 607 0.60 -4.49 25.97
CA ALA A 607 1.10 -5.61 26.78
C ALA A 607 0.05 -6.16 27.77
N GLY A 608 0.31 -7.39 28.26
CA GLY A 608 -0.54 -8.15 29.19
C GLY A 608 -1.50 -9.09 28.47
N ASP A 609 -2.27 -9.89 29.25
CA ASP A 609 -3.23 -10.88 28.74
C ASP A 609 -4.29 -10.28 27.80
N PHE A 610 -4.63 -9.02 28.01
CA PHE A 610 -5.51 -8.25 27.15
C PHE A 610 -4.72 -7.18 26.43
N THR A 611 -4.72 -7.23 25.09
CA THR A 611 -4.14 -6.22 24.20
C THR A 611 -5.17 -5.78 23.18
N GLY A 612 -4.94 -4.65 22.51
CA GLY A 612 -5.85 -4.18 21.47
C GLY A 612 -5.80 -2.68 21.27
N PHE A 613 -6.68 -2.19 20.40
CA PHE A 613 -6.73 -0.76 20.09
C PHE A 613 -8.13 -0.24 19.81
N ILE A 614 -8.26 1.06 19.90
CA ILE A 614 -9.41 1.85 19.49
C ILE A 614 -8.93 2.86 18.46
N GLY A 615 -9.46 2.76 17.23
CA GLY A 615 -9.26 3.72 16.16
C GLY A 615 -10.53 4.54 15.95
N TYR A 616 -10.40 5.87 15.89
CA TYR A 616 -11.50 6.77 15.55
C TYR A 616 -11.06 7.74 14.47
N THR A 617 -11.94 7.95 13.47
CA THR A 617 -11.75 8.94 12.42
C THR A 617 -13.01 9.78 12.26
N LEU A 618 -12.84 11.10 12.32
CA LEU A 618 -13.79 12.07 11.80
C LEU A 618 -13.20 12.66 10.53
N GLY A 619 -13.79 12.37 9.37
CA GLY A 619 -13.24 12.81 8.10
C GLY A 619 -14.31 13.31 7.12
N TYR A 620 -13.97 14.34 6.38
CA TYR A 620 -14.79 14.93 5.34
C TYR A 620 -14.03 14.90 4.03
N THR A 621 -14.71 14.51 2.93
CA THR A 621 -14.15 14.52 1.59
C THR A 621 -15.12 15.20 0.65
N TRP A 622 -14.60 16.05 -0.23
CA TRP A 622 -15.36 16.83 -1.19
C TRP A 622 -14.74 16.71 -2.58
N ARG A 623 -15.61 16.66 -3.59
CA ARG A 623 -15.24 16.67 -5.01
C ARG A 623 -16.09 17.73 -5.72
N ARG A 624 -15.57 18.30 -6.81
CA ARG A 624 -16.28 19.20 -7.69
C ARG A 624 -15.84 18.94 -9.12
N PHE A 625 -16.78 18.52 -9.96
CA PHE A 625 -16.58 18.33 -11.40
C PHE A 625 -17.60 19.15 -12.17
N PRO A 626 -17.24 19.76 -13.31
CA PRO A 626 -18.18 20.45 -14.19
C PRO A 626 -19.35 19.55 -14.59
N GLY A 627 -20.58 20.08 -14.57
CA GLY A 627 -21.79 19.34 -14.92
C GLY A 627 -22.42 18.53 -13.79
N TYR A 628 -21.67 18.19 -12.71
CA TYR A 628 -22.25 17.55 -11.54
C TYR A 628 -22.84 18.57 -10.56
N ASN A 629 -24.09 18.34 -10.13
CA ASN A 629 -24.80 19.19 -9.17
C ASN A 629 -24.79 20.67 -9.56
N ALA A 630 -24.70 20.96 -10.86
CA ALA A 630 -24.61 22.33 -11.36
C ALA A 630 -25.87 23.13 -11.01
N GLU A 631 -25.69 24.39 -10.62
CA GLU A 631 -26.77 25.37 -10.50
C GLU A 631 -26.68 26.36 -11.65
N ILE A 632 -27.86 26.70 -12.20
CA ILE A 632 -28.00 27.77 -13.18
C ILE A 632 -28.04 29.09 -12.40
N THR A 633 -27.05 29.90 -12.58
CA THR A 633 -26.96 31.28 -12.00
C THR A 633 -27.05 32.29 -13.13
N GLU A 634 -27.22 33.55 -12.80
CA GLU A 634 -27.16 34.67 -13.79
C GLU A 634 -25.81 34.73 -14.53
N GLN A 635 -24.77 34.12 -13.96
CA GLN A 635 -23.42 34.10 -14.51
C GLN A 635 -23.10 32.78 -15.28
N GLY A 636 -24.07 31.87 -15.41
CA GLY A 636 -23.93 30.58 -16.08
C GLY A 636 -24.08 29.36 -15.14
N GLN A 637 -23.60 28.20 -15.56
CA GLN A 637 -23.60 26.99 -14.73
C GLN A 637 -22.40 26.98 -13.78
N THR A 638 -22.65 26.79 -12.48
CA THR A 638 -21.62 26.66 -11.45
C THR A 638 -21.68 25.27 -10.83
N ALA A 639 -20.59 24.50 -10.93
CA ALA A 639 -20.47 23.19 -10.28
C ALA A 639 -20.40 23.35 -8.75
N ARG A 640 -21.05 22.43 -8.02
CA ARG A 640 -21.03 22.42 -6.55
C ARG A 640 -20.17 21.28 -6.02
N PHE A 641 -19.58 21.49 -4.85
CA PHE A 641 -18.96 20.42 -4.09
C PHE A 641 -19.97 19.39 -3.65
N TYR A 642 -19.58 18.10 -3.77
CA TYR A 642 -20.36 16.96 -3.31
C TYR A 642 -19.42 15.93 -2.66
N PRO A 643 -19.90 15.09 -1.71
CA PRO A 643 -19.11 14.03 -1.15
C PRO A 643 -18.97 12.87 -2.16
N PRO A 644 -17.80 12.25 -2.32
CA PRO A 644 -17.69 11.02 -3.09
C PRO A 644 -18.47 9.88 -2.42
N LYS A 645 -18.77 8.81 -3.15
CA LYS A 645 -19.59 7.69 -2.67
C LYS A 645 -19.02 7.04 -1.41
N TYR A 646 -17.70 6.92 -1.31
CA TYR A 646 -17.01 6.35 -0.15
C TYR A 646 -16.88 7.28 1.05
N ASP A 647 -17.43 8.51 1.01
CA ASP A 647 -17.41 9.42 2.16
C ASP A 647 -18.24 8.87 3.32
N ARG A 648 -17.55 8.55 4.42
CA ARG A 648 -18.10 8.21 5.72
C ARG A 648 -17.53 9.18 6.74
N ARG A 649 -18.36 9.89 7.47
CA ARG A 649 -17.90 10.98 8.36
C ARG A 649 -17.27 10.45 9.64
N HIS A 650 -17.95 9.51 10.30
CA HIS A 650 -17.44 8.86 11.51
C HIS A 650 -17.13 7.41 11.21
N ASP A 651 -15.97 6.97 11.64
CA ASP A 651 -15.50 5.60 11.56
C ASP A 651 -14.84 5.23 12.90
N ILE A 652 -15.25 4.11 13.50
CA ILE A 652 -14.77 3.61 14.79
C ILE A 652 -14.40 2.15 14.61
N ASN A 653 -13.18 1.80 14.94
CA ASN A 653 -12.67 0.44 14.94
C ASN A 653 -12.19 0.08 16.34
N LEU A 654 -12.69 -1.02 16.89
CA LEU A 654 -12.27 -1.58 18.16
C LEU A 654 -11.70 -2.96 17.88
N VAL A 655 -10.51 -3.22 18.36
CA VAL A 655 -9.88 -4.55 18.29
C VAL A 655 -9.43 -4.93 19.68
N GLY A 656 -9.76 -6.14 20.11
CA GLY A 656 -9.34 -6.70 21.39
C GLY A 656 -8.88 -8.13 21.24
N ASN A 657 -7.74 -8.44 21.83
CA ASN A 657 -7.16 -9.77 21.93
C ASN A 657 -7.10 -10.16 23.39
N TYR A 658 -7.56 -11.35 23.73
CA TYR A 658 -7.46 -11.89 25.07
C TYR A 658 -6.85 -13.29 25.05
N GLN A 659 -5.72 -13.44 25.72
CA GLN A 659 -5.01 -14.71 25.88
C GLN A 659 -5.48 -15.37 27.17
N PHE A 660 -6.26 -16.44 27.08
CA PHE A 660 -6.74 -17.18 28.26
C PHE A 660 -5.63 -18.02 28.92
N ASN A 661 -4.76 -18.57 28.12
CA ASN A 661 -3.60 -19.35 28.48
C ASN A 661 -2.73 -19.58 27.23
N GLU A 662 -1.61 -20.27 27.34
CA GLU A 662 -0.68 -20.54 26.23
C GLU A 662 -1.33 -21.16 24.98
N ARG A 663 -2.48 -21.84 25.13
CA ARG A 663 -3.15 -22.57 24.05
C ARG A 663 -4.37 -21.84 23.48
N TRP A 664 -5.07 -21.05 24.25
CA TRP A 664 -6.35 -20.48 23.85
C TRP A 664 -6.31 -18.96 23.82
N LYS A 665 -6.73 -18.41 22.71
CA LYS A 665 -6.85 -16.99 22.46
C LYS A 665 -8.19 -16.66 21.83
N VAL A 666 -8.75 -15.52 22.19
CA VAL A 666 -9.89 -14.92 21.50
C VAL A 666 -9.50 -13.55 20.97
N THR A 667 -9.88 -13.27 19.73
CA THR A 667 -9.73 -11.95 19.12
C THR A 667 -11.11 -11.47 18.68
N ALA A 668 -11.46 -10.23 18.98
CA ALA A 668 -12.70 -9.62 18.55
C ALA A 668 -12.43 -8.28 17.88
N SER A 669 -13.13 -8.00 16.80
CA SER A 669 -13.13 -6.69 16.17
C SER A 669 -14.56 -6.17 16.04
N PHE A 670 -14.75 -4.88 16.28
CA PHE A 670 -16.00 -4.19 16.06
C PHE A 670 -15.75 -2.95 15.21
N ASN A 671 -16.48 -2.85 14.12
CA ASN A 671 -16.41 -1.72 13.20
C ASN A 671 -17.77 -1.00 13.19
N PHE A 672 -17.76 0.33 13.31
CA PHE A 672 -18.90 1.20 13.13
C PHE A 672 -18.53 2.34 12.17
N ALA A 673 -19.38 2.58 11.17
CA ALA A 673 -19.22 3.73 10.28
C ALA A 673 -20.56 4.37 9.94
N THR A 674 -20.59 5.69 9.80
CA THR A 674 -21.76 6.38 9.25
C THR A 674 -21.99 5.99 7.79
N GLY A 675 -23.23 6.06 7.35
CA GLY A 675 -23.63 5.64 6.00
C GLY A 675 -22.90 6.39 4.90
N GLN A 676 -22.53 5.65 3.85
CA GLN A 676 -21.95 6.18 2.61
C GLN A 676 -22.90 7.11 1.89
N SER A 677 -22.34 8.01 1.08
CA SER A 677 -23.09 8.83 0.15
C SER A 677 -23.62 7.99 -1.01
N TYR A 678 -24.80 8.33 -1.53
CA TYR A 678 -25.31 7.76 -2.75
C TYR A 678 -26.23 8.74 -3.48
N THR A 679 -26.42 8.52 -4.79
CA THR A 679 -27.35 9.26 -5.62
C THR A 679 -28.70 8.60 -5.57
N LYS A 680 -29.71 9.33 -5.07
CA LYS A 680 -31.08 8.78 -4.92
C LYS A 680 -31.84 8.90 -6.23
N VAL A 681 -32.52 7.83 -6.63
CA VAL A 681 -33.54 7.87 -7.69
C VAL A 681 -34.77 8.57 -7.14
N LEU A 682 -35.27 9.58 -7.85
CA LEU A 682 -36.40 10.42 -7.45
C LEU A 682 -37.74 10.00 -8.07
N GLY A 683 -37.70 9.43 -9.28
CA GLY A 683 -38.87 8.99 -9.99
C GLY A 683 -38.51 8.43 -11.37
N ARG A 684 -39.53 7.92 -12.06
CA ARG A 684 -39.45 7.52 -13.47
C ARG A 684 -40.35 8.38 -14.34
N TYR A 685 -40.01 8.49 -15.60
CA TYR A 685 -40.89 8.99 -16.63
C TYR A 685 -40.77 8.14 -17.89
N VAL A 686 -41.85 8.06 -18.64
CA VAL A 686 -41.81 7.39 -19.92
C VAL A 686 -41.35 8.40 -20.97
N GLN A 687 -40.23 8.12 -21.62
CA GLN A 687 -39.85 8.87 -22.79
C GLN A 687 -40.69 8.37 -23.95
N LEU A 688 -41.67 9.18 -24.35
CA LEU A 688 -42.47 8.89 -25.54
C LEU A 688 -41.57 9.11 -26.75
N ASP A 689 -41.23 8.03 -27.42
CA ASP A 689 -40.54 8.10 -28.70
C ASP A 689 -41.51 8.61 -29.80
N LEU A 690 -40.92 9.22 -30.84
CA LEU A 690 -41.68 9.67 -32.00
C LEU A 690 -42.37 8.45 -32.65
N PRO A 691 -43.55 8.65 -33.36
CA PRO A 691 -44.40 7.56 -33.85
C PRO A 691 -43.78 6.47 -34.74
N TRP A 692 -42.50 6.59 -35.06
CA TRP A 692 -41.71 5.64 -35.88
C TRP A 692 -40.58 4.93 -35.13
N THR A 693 -40.43 5.15 -33.80
CA THR A 693 -39.51 4.40 -32.94
C THR A 693 -40.27 3.52 -31.99
N PHE A 694 -40.03 2.21 -32.00
CA PHE A 694 -40.86 1.20 -31.34
C PHE A 694 -40.42 0.86 -29.90
N ASP A 695 -39.78 1.78 -29.17
CA ASP A 695 -39.24 1.45 -27.85
C ASP A 695 -39.66 2.47 -26.79
N ASP A 696 -40.69 2.12 -26.00
CA ASP A 696 -41.07 2.84 -24.79
C ASP A 696 -39.95 2.67 -23.74
N ARG A 697 -38.95 3.57 -23.74
CA ARG A 697 -37.89 3.51 -22.76
C ARG A 697 -38.32 4.13 -21.45
N ASN A 698 -38.36 3.30 -20.41
CA ASN A 698 -38.48 3.78 -19.05
C ASN A 698 -37.20 4.52 -18.66
N THR A 699 -37.25 5.84 -18.49
CA THR A 699 -36.15 6.66 -18.04
C THR A 699 -36.41 7.11 -16.60
N PHE A 700 -35.36 7.15 -15.77
CA PHE A 700 -35.50 7.58 -14.39
C PHE A 700 -34.79 8.92 -14.14
N THR A 701 -35.36 9.70 -13.24
CA THR A 701 -34.79 10.96 -12.77
C THR A 701 -34.00 10.68 -11.49
N VAL A 702 -32.75 11.09 -11.48
CA VAL A 702 -31.89 11.02 -10.29
C VAL A 702 -31.83 12.36 -9.56
N GLY A 703 -31.63 12.31 -8.27
CA GLY A 703 -31.35 13.47 -7.45
C GLY A 703 -29.93 13.99 -7.65
N ARG A 704 -29.53 14.95 -6.81
CA ARG A 704 -28.16 15.43 -6.79
C ARG A 704 -27.19 14.29 -6.51
N VAL A 705 -26.07 14.26 -7.22
CA VAL A 705 -25.02 13.26 -7.09
C VAL A 705 -24.58 13.16 -5.63
N ASN A 706 -24.65 11.96 -5.06
CA ASN A 706 -24.20 11.60 -3.72
C ASN A 706 -24.78 12.46 -2.57
N ALA A 707 -25.97 13.05 -2.76
CA ALA A 707 -26.60 13.92 -1.76
C ALA A 707 -27.34 13.17 -0.64
N SER A 708 -27.57 11.88 -0.80
CA SER A 708 -28.25 11.02 0.19
C SER A 708 -27.25 10.12 0.91
N ARG A 709 -27.64 9.57 2.07
CA ARG A 709 -26.82 8.67 2.88
C ARG A 709 -27.51 7.33 3.07
N LEU A 710 -26.73 6.23 2.97
CA LEU A 710 -27.15 4.91 3.40
C LEU A 710 -27.28 4.87 4.93
N PRO A 711 -27.97 3.88 5.50
CA PRO A 711 -27.95 3.60 6.94
C PRO A 711 -26.53 3.39 7.47
N SER A 712 -26.33 3.64 8.76
CA SER A 712 -25.04 3.37 9.40
C SER A 712 -24.70 1.89 9.32
N TYR A 713 -23.43 1.64 9.03
CA TYR A 713 -22.81 0.33 8.99
C TYR A 713 -22.25 -0.02 10.37
N HIS A 714 -22.46 -1.27 10.82
CA HIS A 714 -21.69 -1.81 11.93
C HIS A 714 -21.62 -3.34 11.87
N ARG A 715 -20.50 -3.89 12.32
CA ARG A 715 -20.22 -5.32 12.32
C ARG A 715 -19.31 -5.69 13.46
N MET A 716 -19.53 -6.86 14.03
CA MET A 716 -18.63 -7.48 15.00
C MET A 716 -18.19 -8.84 14.48
N ASP A 717 -16.89 -9.09 14.53
CA ASP A 717 -16.28 -10.33 14.12
C ASP A 717 -15.50 -10.90 15.30
N VAL A 718 -15.51 -12.23 15.46
CA VAL A 718 -14.83 -12.91 16.56
C VAL A 718 -14.06 -14.11 16.03
N SER A 719 -12.83 -14.28 16.49
CA SER A 719 -11.96 -15.41 16.18
C SER A 719 -11.55 -16.13 17.48
N PHE A 720 -11.62 -17.44 17.47
CA PHE A 720 -11.11 -18.31 18.52
C PHE A 720 -9.96 -19.14 17.96
N SER A 721 -8.79 -18.99 18.56
CA SER A 721 -7.58 -19.72 18.16
C SER A 721 -7.19 -20.71 19.25
N ARG A 722 -6.77 -21.91 18.79
CA ARG A 722 -6.24 -22.95 19.66
C ARG A 722 -4.91 -23.46 19.09
N LYS A 723 -3.84 -23.27 19.84
CA LYS A 723 -2.52 -23.85 19.57
C LYS A 723 -2.48 -25.33 19.99
N GLY A 724 -1.79 -26.13 19.24
CA GLY A 724 -1.59 -27.55 19.45
C GLY A 724 -0.34 -28.05 18.77
N LYS A 725 -0.21 -29.37 18.64
CA LYS A 725 0.83 -30.02 17.85
C LYS A 725 0.19 -30.89 16.78
N PHE A 726 0.78 -30.92 15.61
CA PHE A 726 0.38 -31.80 14.53
C PHE A 726 1.32 -33.03 14.47
N PHE A 727 0.96 -34.07 15.22
CA PHE A 727 1.83 -35.23 15.44
C PHE A 727 3.22 -34.81 15.95
N ASP A 728 4.27 -35.35 15.40
CA ASP A 728 5.68 -34.99 15.67
C ASP A 728 6.27 -34.07 14.58
N LEU A 729 5.40 -33.52 13.71
CA LEU A 729 5.83 -32.67 12.56
C LEU A 729 6.00 -31.20 12.89
N GLY A 730 5.33 -30.71 13.93
CA GLY A 730 5.46 -29.29 14.30
C GLY A 730 4.28 -28.75 15.10
N ASP A 731 4.30 -27.44 15.29
CA ASP A 731 3.24 -26.70 15.97
C ASP A 731 2.04 -26.49 15.04
N SER A 732 0.84 -26.48 15.61
CA SER A 732 -0.37 -26.26 14.81
C SER A 732 -1.30 -25.27 15.49
N GLU A 733 -2.15 -24.61 14.68
CA GLU A 733 -3.18 -23.70 15.15
C GLU A 733 -4.50 -23.98 14.42
N LEU A 734 -5.55 -24.21 15.19
CA LEU A 734 -6.93 -24.25 14.72
C LEU A 734 -7.58 -22.91 15.00
N GLN A 735 -8.09 -22.26 13.97
CA GLN A 735 -8.79 -20.99 14.09
C GLN A 735 -10.25 -21.15 13.61
N LEU A 736 -11.18 -20.74 14.47
CA LEU A 736 -12.62 -20.66 14.18
C LEU A 736 -13.02 -19.19 14.19
N GLN A 737 -13.63 -18.71 13.12
CA GLN A 737 -14.03 -17.31 12.97
C GLN A 737 -15.53 -17.21 12.72
N LEU A 738 -16.14 -16.19 13.32
CA LEU A 738 -17.52 -15.79 13.10
C LEU A 738 -17.53 -14.34 12.66
N ILE A 739 -17.81 -14.11 11.40
CA ILE A 739 -17.97 -12.79 10.80
C ILE A 739 -19.40 -12.35 10.96
N ASN A 740 -19.62 -11.06 11.30
CA ASN A 740 -20.95 -10.49 11.54
C ASN A 740 -21.76 -11.29 12.55
N VAL A 741 -21.24 -11.49 13.75
CA VAL A 741 -21.74 -12.40 14.82
C VAL A 741 -23.23 -12.24 15.10
N TYR A 742 -23.77 -11.02 15.04
CA TYR A 742 -25.19 -10.73 15.27
C TYR A 742 -26.01 -10.57 13.97
N SER A 743 -25.44 -11.01 12.82
CA SER A 743 -26.12 -11.05 11.50
C SER A 743 -26.80 -9.72 11.10
N ARG A 744 -26.08 -8.60 11.31
CA ARG A 744 -26.57 -7.27 10.91
C ARG A 744 -26.75 -7.22 9.40
N ARG A 745 -27.93 -6.85 8.94
CA ARG A 745 -28.23 -6.57 7.53
C ARG A 745 -27.74 -5.15 7.15
N ASN A 746 -26.45 -5.03 6.92
CA ASN A 746 -25.86 -3.77 6.44
C ASN A 746 -26.24 -3.56 4.97
N VAL A 747 -26.76 -2.39 4.64
CA VAL A 747 -27.18 -2.06 3.28
C VAL A 747 -25.94 -1.76 2.43
N TRP A 748 -25.79 -2.47 1.31
CA TRP A 748 -24.76 -2.21 0.32
C TRP A 748 -25.20 -1.13 -0.68
N PHE A 749 -26.37 -1.32 -1.30
CA PHE A 749 -27.02 -0.35 -2.18
C PHE A 749 -28.53 -0.61 -2.24
N TYR A 750 -29.25 0.28 -2.89
CA TYR A 750 -30.66 0.10 -3.17
C TYR A 750 -30.85 -0.28 -4.64
N SER A 751 -31.57 -1.37 -4.89
CA SER A 751 -32.17 -1.72 -6.16
C SER A 751 -33.53 -1.04 -6.25
N PHE A 752 -33.95 -0.64 -7.44
CA PHE A 752 -35.23 -0.02 -7.69
C PHE A 752 -36.04 -0.88 -8.68
N ASP A 753 -37.21 -1.31 -8.26
CA ASP A 753 -38.17 -1.97 -9.14
C ASP A 753 -39.08 -0.91 -9.75
N PHE A 754 -38.95 -0.71 -11.06
CA PHE A 754 -39.70 0.29 -11.80
C PHE A 754 -41.01 -0.24 -12.38
N ASP A 755 -41.26 -1.53 -12.30
CA ASP A 755 -42.52 -2.14 -12.75
C ASP A 755 -43.60 -1.97 -11.70
N GLU A 756 -43.24 -1.76 -10.45
CA GLU A 756 -44.17 -1.48 -9.37
C GLU A 756 -44.59 0.00 -9.31
N ASN A 757 -45.86 0.26 -8.85
CA ASN A 757 -46.35 1.63 -8.65
C ASN A 757 -47.00 1.77 -7.25
N PRO A 758 -46.38 2.51 -6.32
CA PRO A 758 -45.15 3.33 -6.50
C PRO A 758 -43.86 2.50 -6.69
N VAL A 759 -42.87 3.06 -7.34
CA VAL A 759 -41.53 2.43 -7.51
C VAL A 759 -41.05 1.87 -6.18
N GLU A 760 -40.79 0.57 -6.13
CA GLU A 760 -40.32 -0.09 -4.93
C GLU A 760 -38.79 0.05 -4.81
N ARG A 761 -38.34 0.37 -3.60
CA ARG A 761 -36.92 0.48 -3.27
C ARG A 761 -36.50 -0.70 -2.41
N ASN A 762 -35.72 -1.62 -2.97
CA ASN A 762 -35.30 -2.85 -2.33
C ASN A 762 -33.82 -2.73 -1.85
N PRO A 763 -33.55 -2.92 -0.55
CA PRO A 763 -32.17 -2.91 -0.05
C PRO A 763 -31.46 -4.21 -0.40
N VAL A 764 -30.28 -4.10 -1.02
CA VAL A 764 -29.33 -5.20 -1.18
C VAL A 764 -28.37 -5.15 -0.01
N TYR A 765 -28.18 -6.29 0.66
CA TYR A 765 -27.42 -6.38 1.90
C TYR A 765 -26.02 -6.95 1.68
N LEU A 766 -25.10 -6.51 2.53
CA LEU A 766 -23.75 -7.07 2.69
C LEU A 766 -23.81 -8.45 3.37
N LEU A 767 -22.65 -8.99 3.72
CA LEU A 767 -22.48 -10.33 4.27
C LEU A 767 -23.34 -10.57 5.53
N PRO A 768 -24.11 -11.67 5.58
CA PRO A 768 -24.77 -12.15 6.79
C PRO A 768 -23.74 -12.70 7.77
N ILE A 769 -24.19 -13.36 8.85
CA ILE A 769 -23.29 -14.16 9.69
C ILE A 769 -22.61 -15.25 8.84
N LEU A 770 -21.27 -15.33 8.96
CA LEU A 770 -20.47 -16.22 8.16
C LEU A 770 -19.43 -16.93 9.03
N PRO A 771 -19.56 -18.24 9.25
CA PRO A 771 -18.52 -19.03 9.92
C PRO A 771 -17.36 -19.34 8.95
N SER A 772 -16.15 -19.33 9.47
CA SER A 772 -14.95 -19.79 8.76
C SER A 772 -14.07 -20.63 9.69
N ILE A 773 -13.32 -21.52 9.09
CA ILE A 773 -12.39 -22.41 9.78
C ILE A 773 -11.08 -22.47 8.99
N SER A 774 -9.97 -22.40 9.69
CA SER A 774 -8.65 -22.65 9.13
C SER A 774 -7.78 -23.49 10.07
N TYR A 775 -6.89 -24.27 9.50
CA TYR A 775 -5.92 -25.10 10.23
C TYR A 775 -4.54 -24.85 9.66
N THR A 776 -3.64 -24.39 10.50
CA THR A 776 -2.25 -24.07 10.14
C THR A 776 -1.31 -25.03 10.84
N VAL A 777 -0.27 -25.46 10.12
CA VAL A 777 0.84 -26.29 10.64
C VAL A 777 2.14 -25.59 10.30
N ASN A 778 3.00 -25.40 11.29
CA ASN A 778 4.39 -24.92 11.15
C ASN A 778 5.34 -26.07 11.40
N PHE A 779 6.29 -26.30 10.49
CA PHE A 779 7.17 -27.49 10.52
C PHE A 779 8.57 -27.17 10.02
#